data_24a528d34c882cca32e17edd80833fce
#
_entry.id   24a528d34c882cca32e17edd80833fce
#
_cell.length_a   1.000
_cell.length_b   1.000
_cell.length_c   1.000
_cell.angle_alpha   90.00
_cell.angle_beta   90.00
_cell.angle_gamma   90.00
#
_symmetry.space_group_name_H-M   'P 1'
#
loop_
_entity.id
_entity.type
_entity.pdbx_description
1 polymer ?
#
loop_
_entity_poly.entity_id
_entity_poly.type
_entity_poly.pdbx_seq_one_letter_code
_entity_poly.pdbx_strand_id
1 'polypeptide(L)'
;MIHERRRLIPTMIAVIIGVAFVASTLMLMDSIKAATLRTQAAAVGDATAVVTAKEPSKPISPTTTDKIATVPGVISVEQTRNVLLQRTDNGQAALLNGHLIPTHPHLVKGRAPATLDEVAVNQSTADNNAAIGSKITVNDPSRDGAKSITLTVVGVLDPNSRTTTTPTSPEVYLSAANLASISGHRGANTVYVNSDHPAAQIVREVSKVVGTTATVRTPDDERAHQADQASQGFAAMTAFMTAFTVIALAVAAMVIVNTFTILVAQRTRTLALARCIGATRKQVRRSVLGEALLTGLIGSVVGTGLGIGVTQLMLIGLKAAGSPIDTSVSVTVRSAIIPVLVGVVVTTLAALRPARRATKVTPVAALQPVTEAPAHKIGRVRVVFGTLLFLAGAALVVICAAGSMETKNAVMCGVAGGLISFAGVLVLAPVLISSLSRTIGAAHLGGIPGELAVENTQRNPRRTATTASALLIGVTLIATVATGAATGRASIGKMMNGHFPVDATVRAQGPLDSTTIHDAKKSDGVSQVATVTTVSGTVEAGGTATKVAVQGVSPEFPKVVRDESAAEGLDDNHVVGALPGVADGSKITVTIHGKTANLTLIRHGEENEGLIATRSVVTKLAPHARPTEMQVRYQDGTDHAKATQALSKSMSAHSGVTVTSSADQQVQIDKIINTMLGMVVGLLVISVIIAMVGVANTLGLSVVERTREIGLLRALGLTRAQVRSMFGKEALMLSGIATLLGITLGIGYGIAGSHALFSSLLTVQASVPWLQLLIVALVAVLAGWLASVIPGRRGANIEPAVALTEE
;
A
#
# COMPACT_ATOMS: atom_id res chain seq x y z
N MET A 1 34.37 -22.70 -26.94
CA MET A 1 33.04 -22.06 -27.04
C MET A 1 32.07 -22.42 -25.92
N ILE A 2 31.88 -23.67 -25.51
CA ILE A 2 30.90 -24.05 -24.44
C ILE A 2 31.35 -23.55 -23.07
N HIS A 3 32.62 -23.56 -22.73
CA HIS A 3 33.16 -23.04 -21.45
C HIS A 3 33.05 -21.52 -21.30
N GLU A 4 33.06 -20.77 -22.36
CA GLU A 4 32.89 -19.31 -22.32
C GLU A 4 31.44 -18.90 -22.06
N ARG A 5 30.44 -19.64 -22.55
CA ARG A 5 29.02 -19.39 -22.33
C ARG A 5 28.64 -19.53 -20.86
N ARG A 6 29.25 -20.49 -20.13
CA ARG A 6 28.99 -20.65 -18.67
C ARG A 6 29.41 -19.44 -17.81
N ARG A 7 30.34 -18.61 -18.28
CA ARG A 7 30.80 -17.42 -17.55
C ARG A 7 29.84 -16.22 -17.67
N LEU A 8 28.95 -16.21 -18.68
CA LEU A 8 27.92 -15.18 -18.85
C LEU A 8 26.64 -15.44 -18.03
N ILE A 9 26.49 -16.67 -17.52
CA ILE A 9 25.28 -17.07 -16.78
C ILE A 9 24.97 -16.13 -15.60
N PRO A 10 25.91 -15.74 -14.72
CA PRO A 10 25.61 -14.85 -13.61
C PRO A 10 25.14 -13.46 -14.07
N THR A 11 25.73 -12.92 -15.16
CA THR A 11 25.30 -11.64 -15.74
C THR A 11 23.91 -11.75 -16.32
N MET A 12 23.65 -12.84 -17.05
CA MET A 12 22.35 -13.07 -17.68
C MET A 12 21.25 -13.24 -16.64
N ILE A 13 21.52 -13.97 -15.55
CA ILE A 13 20.58 -14.10 -14.41
C ILE A 13 20.29 -12.74 -13.79
N ALA A 14 21.30 -11.91 -13.57
CA ALA A 14 21.11 -10.58 -13.00
C ALA A 14 20.24 -9.67 -13.91
N VAL A 15 20.47 -9.71 -15.24
CA VAL A 15 19.65 -8.98 -16.23
C VAL A 15 18.23 -9.50 -16.24
N ILE A 16 18.05 -10.83 -16.33
CA ILE A 16 16.74 -11.49 -16.36
C ILE A 16 15.91 -11.09 -15.14
N ILE A 17 16.48 -11.22 -13.93
CA ILE A 17 15.75 -10.93 -12.69
C ILE A 17 15.46 -9.44 -12.57
N GLY A 18 16.42 -8.57 -12.91
CA GLY A 18 16.24 -7.12 -12.87
C GLY A 18 15.15 -6.64 -13.84
N VAL A 19 15.15 -7.18 -15.07
CA VAL A 19 14.12 -6.85 -16.07
C VAL A 19 12.78 -7.48 -15.72
N ALA A 20 12.75 -8.72 -15.20
CA ALA A 20 11.51 -9.35 -14.72
C ALA A 20 10.85 -8.52 -13.61
N PHE A 21 11.63 -7.92 -12.71
CA PHE A 21 11.12 -7.02 -11.69
C PHE A 21 10.48 -5.76 -12.30
N VAL A 22 11.16 -5.09 -13.23
CA VAL A 22 10.63 -3.90 -13.92
C VAL A 22 9.36 -4.25 -14.69
N ALA A 23 9.37 -5.37 -15.41
CA ALA A 23 8.23 -5.84 -16.19
C ALA A 23 7.03 -6.16 -15.27
N SER A 24 7.25 -6.92 -14.19
CA SER A 24 6.17 -7.29 -13.28
C SER A 24 5.57 -6.06 -12.58
N THR A 25 6.39 -5.07 -12.21
CA THR A 25 5.88 -3.83 -11.60
C THR A 25 5.00 -3.04 -12.56
N LEU A 26 5.44 -2.86 -13.83
CA LEU A 26 4.65 -2.16 -14.84
C LEU A 26 3.37 -2.91 -15.22
N MET A 27 3.44 -4.23 -15.39
CA MET A 27 2.28 -5.06 -15.73
C MET A 27 1.28 -5.15 -14.60
N LEU A 28 1.74 -5.20 -13.35
CA LEU A 28 0.86 -5.16 -12.17
C LEU A 28 0.09 -3.85 -12.13
N MET A 29 0.77 -2.71 -12.35
CA MET A 29 0.14 -1.40 -12.40
C MET A 29 -0.87 -1.28 -13.54
N ASP A 30 -0.48 -1.75 -14.75
CA ASP A 30 -1.37 -1.76 -15.91
C ASP A 30 -2.60 -2.66 -15.66
N SER A 31 -2.43 -3.80 -14.98
CA SER A 31 -3.52 -4.72 -14.64
C SER A 31 -4.51 -4.11 -13.65
N ILE A 32 -4.01 -3.46 -12.59
CA ILE A 32 -4.85 -2.76 -11.61
C ILE A 32 -5.62 -1.63 -12.30
N LYS A 33 -4.92 -0.81 -13.10
CA LYS A 33 -5.55 0.29 -13.85
C LYS A 33 -6.58 -0.24 -14.84
N ALA A 34 -6.28 -1.30 -15.57
CA ALA A 34 -7.20 -1.92 -16.53
C ALA A 34 -8.44 -2.49 -15.84
N ALA A 35 -8.29 -3.14 -14.67
CA ALA A 35 -9.41 -3.63 -13.89
C ALA A 35 -10.34 -2.49 -13.46
N THR A 36 -9.78 -1.41 -12.91
CA THR A 36 -10.55 -0.23 -12.51
C THR A 36 -11.27 0.42 -13.69
N LEU A 37 -10.57 0.61 -14.82
CA LEU A 37 -11.15 1.21 -16.01
C LEU A 37 -12.25 0.33 -16.64
N ARG A 38 -12.12 -1.01 -16.60
CA ARG A 38 -13.18 -1.92 -17.09
C ARG A 38 -14.45 -1.79 -16.26
N THR A 39 -14.32 -1.72 -14.92
CA THR A 39 -15.45 -1.53 -14.03
C THR A 39 -16.16 -0.20 -14.31
N GLN A 40 -15.41 0.88 -14.51
CA GLN A 40 -15.97 2.20 -14.81
C GLN A 40 -16.53 2.28 -16.23
N ALA A 41 -15.88 1.67 -17.23
CA ALA A 41 -16.38 1.64 -18.60
C ALA A 41 -17.70 0.86 -18.72
N ALA A 42 -17.86 -0.21 -17.94
CA ALA A 42 -19.12 -0.96 -17.87
C ALA A 42 -20.28 -0.08 -17.37
N ALA A 43 -20.01 0.85 -16.46
CA ALA A 43 -21.03 1.79 -15.95
C ALA A 43 -21.55 2.77 -17.03
N VAL A 44 -20.69 3.24 -17.94
CA VAL A 44 -21.10 4.14 -19.04
C VAL A 44 -21.84 3.38 -20.16
N GLY A 45 -21.46 2.13 -20.46
CA GLY A 45 -22.08 1.28 -21.48
C GLY A 45 -22.15 1.95 -22.85
N ASP A 46 -23.30 1.77 -23.54
CA ASP A 46 -23.59 2.29 -24.88
C ASP A 46 -24.34 3.65 -24.85
N ALA A 47 -24.31 4.37 -23.74
CA ALA A 47 -24.94 5.67 -23.65
C ALA A 47 -24.37 6.64 -24.69
N THR A 48 -25.22 7.54 -25.26
CA THR A 48 -24.80 8.58 -26.20
C THR A 48 -24.36 9.86 -25.46
N ALA A 49 -24.95 10.12 -24.29
CA ALA A 49 -24.56 11.21 -23.41
C ALA A 49 -24.73 10.80 -21.93
N VAL A 50 -23.92 11.38 -21.04
CA VAL A 50 -23.97 11.16 -19.60
C VAL A 50 -24.17 12.50 -18.89
N VAL A 51 -25.19 12.57 -18.05
CA VAL A 51 -25.55 13.74 -17.26
C VAL A 51 -25.26 13.44 -15.80
N THR A 52 -24.34 14.14 -15.18
CA THR A 52 -23.92 13.91 -13.78
C THR A 52 -24.24 15.15 -12.93
N ALA A 53 -24.90 14.96 -11.80
CA ALA A 53 -25.16 16.03 -10.83
C ALA A 53 -23.84 16.64 -10.33
N LYS A 54 -23.74 17.98 -10.26
CA LYS A 54 -22.54 18.66 -9.76
C LYS A 54 -22.29 18.42 -8.28
N GLU A 55 -23.36 18.35 -7.49
CA GLU A 55 -23.33 18.10 -6.07
C GLU A 55 -24.11 16.82 -5.77
N PRO A 56 -23.53 15.82 -5.12
CA PRO A 56 -24.24 14.58 -4.74
C PRO A 56 -25.48 14.82 -3.85
N SER A 57 -25.46 15.90 -3.06
CA SER A 57 -26.55 16.34 -2.19
C SER A 57 -27.74 16.95 -2.94
N LYS A 58 -27.53 17.37 -4.21
CA LYS A 58 -28.56 17.96 -5.07
C LYS A 58 -28.76 17.12 -6.32
N PRO A 59 -29.49 16.00 -6.23
CA PRO A 59 -29.69 15.10 -7.36
C PRO A 59 -30.49 15.78 -8.49
N ILE A 60 -30.35 15.28 -9.71
CA ILE A 60 -31.10 15.71 -10.88
C ILE A 60 -32.55 15.39 -10.63
N SER A 61 -33.40 16.39 -10.67
CA SER A 61 -34.83 16.22 -10.36
C SER A 61 -35.56 15.34 -11.41
N PRO A 62 -36.59 14.59 -11.01
CA PRO A 62 -37.42 13.81 -11.95
C PRO A 62 -37.96 14.66 -13.09
N THR A 63 -38.40 15.90 -12.82
CA THR A 63 -38.90 16.82 -13.85
C THR A 63 -37.82 17.22 -14.87
N THR A 64 -36.54 17.28 -14.44
CA THR A 64 -35.43 17.52 -15.36
C THR A 64 -35.15 16.27 -16.20
N THR A 65 -35.24 15.08 -15.63
CA THR A 65 -35.07 13.82 -16.35
C THR A 65 -36.20 13.62 -17.39
N ASP A 66 -37.43 13.95 -17.03
CA ASP A 66 -38.56 13.89 -17.95
C ASP A 66 -38.36 14.87 -19.13
N LYS A 67 -37.87 16.08 -18.90
CA LYS A 67 -37.51 17.03 -19.97
C LYS A 67 -36.37 16.50 -20.84
N ILE A 68 -35.37 15.82 -20.29
CA ILE A 68 -34.29 15.17 -21.08
C ILE A 68 -34.91 14.11 -22.00
N ALA A 69 -35.85 13.32 -21.52
CA ALA A 69 -36.51 12.29 -22.31
C ALA A 69 -37.34 12.87 -23.49
N THR A 70 -37.75 14.14 -23.44
CA THR A 70 -38.49 14.82 -24.52
C THR A 70 -37.58 15.53 -25.54
N VAL A 71 -36.25 15.49 -25.36
CA VAL A 71 -35.32 16.09 -26.31
C VAL A 71 -35.33 15.29 -27.63
N PRO A 72 -35.44 15.96 -28.80
CA PRO A 72 -35.44 15.29 -30.08
C PRO A 72 -34.25 14.37 -30.29
N GLY A 73 -34.53 13.13 -30.74
CA GLY A 73 -33.48 12.11 -30.94
C GLY A 73 -33.15 11.28 -29.71
N VAL A 74 -33.71 11.55 -28.53
CA VAL A 74 -33.53 10.71 -27.35
C VAL A 74 -34.43 9.48 -27.48
N ILE A 75 -33.85 8.27 -27.41
CA ILE A 75 -34.54 6.99 -27.49
C ILE A 75 -34.93 6.50 -26.11
N SER A 76 -34.01 6.58 -25.17
CA SER A 76 -34.21 6.15 -23.79
C SER A 76 -33.34 6.92 -22.80
N VAL A 77 -33.84 7.02 -21.59
CA VAL A 77 -33.15 7.66 -20.47
C VAL A 77 -33.10 6.66 -19.31
N GLU A 78 -31.88 6.35 -18.85
CA GLU A 78 -31.67 5.46 -17.71
C GLU A 78 -31.10 6.26 -16.54
N GLN A 79 -31.73 6.15 -15.39
CA GLN A 79 -31.38 6.86 -14.18
C GLN A 79 -30.58 5.96 -13.25
N THR A 80 -29.49 6.46 -12.68
CA THR A 80 -28.79 5.79 -11.59
C THR A 80 -28.72 6.69 -10.37
N ARG A 81 -28.86 6.06 -9.23
CA ARG A 81 -28.74 6.70 -7.94
C ARG A 81 -28.13 5.73 -6.95
N ASN A 82 -27.11 6.20 -6.26
CA ASN A 82 -26.44 5.45 -5.22
C ASN A 82 -26.77 6.10 -3.88
N VAL A 83 -27.20 5.30 -2.92
CA VAL A 83 -27.48 5.73 -1.54
C VAL A 83 -26.86 4.71 -0.61
N LEU A 84 -26.18 5.17 0.42
CA LEU A 84 -25.72 4.29 1.46
C LEU A 84 -26.92 3.88 2.32
N LEU A 85 -27.19 2.59 2.39
CA LEU A 85 -28.25 2.02 3.17
C LEU A 85 -27.69 1.14 4.28
N GLN A 86 -28.46 0.96 5.31
CA GLN A 86 -28.17 0.05 6.39
C GLN A 86 -29.17 -1.11 6.38
N ARG A 87 -28.67 -2.33 6.31
CA ARG A 87 -29.45 -3.53 6.50
C ARG A 87 -29.61 -3.82 7.99
N THR A 88 -30.82 -4.10 8.44
CA THR A 88 -31.15 -4.24 9.86
C THR A 88 -31.86 -5.57 10.19
N ASP A 89 -31.84 -6.57 9.30
CA ASP A 89 -32.42 -7.88 9.55
C ASP A 89 -31.50 -8.71 10.47
N ASN A 90 -32.14 -9.57 11.28
CA ASN A 90 -31.47 -10.47 12.22
C ASN A 90 -30.58 -9.80 13.28
N GLY A 91 -30.85 -8.53 13.64
CA GLY A 91 -30.08 -7.81 14.64
C GLY A 91 -28.66 -7.39 14.20
N GLN A 92 -28.28 -7.66 12.95
CA GLN A 92 -27.02 -7.18 12.36
C GLN A 92 -27.29 -5.96 11.48
N ALA A 93 -26.53 -4.89 11.74
CA ALA A 93 -26.53 -3.73 10.87
C ALA A 93 -25.33 -3.81 9.93
N ALA A 94 -25.59 -4.08 8.65
CA ALA A 94 -24.55 -4.07 7.61
C ALA A 94 -24.81 -2.92 6.64
N LEU A 95 -23.75 -2.20 6.28
CA LEU A 95 -23.83 -1.17 5.25
C LEU A 95 -23.95 -1.81 3.86
N LEU A 96 -24.91 -1.34 3.09
CA LEU A 96 -25.20 -1.77 1.73
C LEU A 96 -25.23 -0.56 0.81
N ASN A 97 -24.78 -0.73 -0.42
CA ASN A 97 -25.02 0.27 -1.45
C ASN A 97 -26.41 0.04 -2.06
N GLY A 98 -27.31 0.99 -1.86
CA GLY A 98 -28.63 1.01 -2.46
C GLY A 98 -28.60 1.65 -3.82
N HIS A 99 -29.04 0.93 -4.85
CA HIS A 99 -29.08 1.41 -6.22
C HIS A 99 -30.51 1.43 -6.74
N LEU A 100 -30.75 2.32 -7.67
CA LEU A 100 -31.96 2.26 -8.48
C LEU A 100 -31.87 1.02 -9.38
N ILE A 101 -32.94 0.22 -9.43
CA ILE A 101 -32.97 -0.93 -10.33
C ILE A 101 -32.96 -0.47 -11.81
N PRO A 102 -32.10 -1.05 -12.67
CA PRO A 102 -32.09 -0.73 -14.09
C PRO A 102 -33.45 -1.03 -14.78
N THR A 103 -33.76 -0.30 -15.84
CA THR A 103 -34.98 -0.53 -16.65
C THR A 103 -34.97 -1.93 -17.28
N HIS A 104 -33.77 -2.43 -17.65
CA HIS A 104 -33.57 -3.77 -18.20
C HIS A 104 -32.49 -4.50 -17.37
N PRO A 105 -32.88 -5.11 -16.23
CA PRO A 105 -31.90 -5.74 -15.34
C PRO A 105 -31.44 -7.09 -15.94
N HIS A 106 -30.11 -7.26 -16.03
CA HIS A 106 -29.51 -8.55 -16.33
C HIS A 106 -29.43 -9.40 -15.05
N LEU A 107 -30.20 -10.47 -14.99
CA LEU A 107 -30.31 -11.34 -13.83
C LEU A 107 -29.51 -12.63 -14.03
N VAL A 108 -28.78 -13.05 -13.01
CA VAL A 108 -28.12 -14.36 -12.95
C VAL A 108 -29.11 -15.41 -12.46
N LYS A 109 -29.98 -15.04 -11.49
CA LYS A 109 -30.98 -15.93 -10.90
C LYS A 109 -32.23 -15.12 -10.52
N GLY A 110 -33.39 -15.80 -10.53
CA GLY A 110 -34.66 -15.21 -10.10
C GLY A 110 -35.29 -14.31 -11.15
N ARG A 111 -36.03 -13.29 -10.70
CA ARG A 111 -36.76 -12.33 -11.54
C ARG A 111 -36.55 -10.90 -11.07
N ALA A 112 -36.89 -9.92 -11.91
CA ALA A 112 -36.90 -8.52 -11.52
C ALA A 112 -38.00 -8.23 -10.46
N PRO A 113 -37.76 -7.31 -9.52
CA PRO A 113 -38.79 -6.82 -8.61
C PRO A 113 -39.96 -6.22 -9.35
N ALA A 114 -41.18 -6.70 -9.10
CA ALA A 114 -42.41 -6.23 -9.73
C ALA A 114 -43.26 -5.38 -8.78
N THR A 115 -43.11 -5.55 -7.47
CA THR A 115 -43.86 -4.84 -6.44
C THR A 115 -42.96 -4.00 -5.55
N LEU A 116 -43.54 -3.12 -4.73
CA LEU A 116 -42.83 -2.31 -3.77
C LEU A 116 -42.25 -3.10 -2.60
N ASP A 117 -42.68 -4.33 -2.38
CA ASP A 117 -42.22 -5.22 -1.32
C ASP A 117 -41.07 -6.12 -1.78
N GLU A 118 -40.56 -5.93 -2.99
CA GLU A 118 -39.53 -6.76 -3.61
C GLU A 118 -38.25 -5.98 -3.87
N VAL A 119 -37.16 -6.74 -3.84
CA VAL A 119 -35.80 -6.22 -4.08
C VAL A 119 -34.96 -7.24 -4.84
N ALA A 120 -34.03 -6.76 -5.65
CA ALA A 120 -32.98 -7.60 -6.20
C ALA A 120 -31.65 -7.23 -5.50
N VAL A 121 -30.73 -8.19 -5.47
CA VAL A 121 -29.44 -8.05 -4.80
C VAL A 121 -28.31 -8.47 -5.75
N ASN A 122 -27.05 -8.12 -5.45
CA ASN A 122 -25.90 -8.72 -6.13
C ASN A 122 -25.51 -10.05 -5.49
N GLN A 123 -24.60 -10.80 -6.13
CA GLN A 123 -24.13 -12.10 -5.65
C GLN A 123 -23.51 -11.99 -4.24
N SER A 124 -22.74 -10.93 -3.96
CA SER A 124 -22.13 -10.71 -2.63
C SER A 124 -23.18 -10.58 -1.53
N THR A 125 -24.28 -9.89 -1.78
CA THR A 125 -25.38 -9.75 -0.82
C THR A 125 -26.14 -11.08 -0.65
N ALA A 126 -26.35 -11.80 -1.76
CA ALA A 126 -27.02 -13.11 -1.72
C ALA A 126 -26.24 -14.14 -0.90
N ASP A 127 -24.91 -14.16 -1.04
CA ASP A 127 -24.01 -15.06 -0.29
C ASP A 127 -23.94 -14.70 1.21
N ASN A 128 -24.25 -13.44 1.56
CA ASN A 128 -24.32 -12.93 2.93
C ASN A 128 -25.75 -12.98 3.51
N ASN A 129 -26.37 -14.16 3.53
CA ASN A 129 -27.68 -14.41 4.12
C ASN A 129 -28.86 -13.61 3.49
N ALA A 130 -28.76 -13.19 2.23
CA ALA A 130 -29.87 -12.58 1.49
C ALA A 130 -30.24 -13.39 0.24
N ALA A 131 -30.40 -14.70 0.40
CA ALA A 131 -30.81 -15.60 -0.68
C ALA A 131 -32.23 -15.27 -1.21
N ILE A 132 -32.52 -15.66 -2.43
CA ILE A 132 -33.86 -15.50 -3.03
C ILE A 132 -34.91 -16.11 -2.11
N GLY A 133 -35.96 -15.33 -1.83
CA GLY A 133 -37.05 -15.68 -0.91
C GLY A 133 -36.83 -15.18 0.54
N SER A 134 -35.63 -14.71 0.91
CA SER A 134 -35.37 -14.11 2.21
C SER A 134 -35.93 -12.69 2.31
N LYS A 135 -36.21 -12.22 3.52
CA LYS A 135 -36.60 -10.85 3.79
C LYS A 135 -35.41 -10.08 4.33
N ILE A 136 -35.14 -8.91 3.78
CA ILE A 136 -34.16 -7.96 4.25
C ILE A 136 -34.85 -6.65 4.66
N THR A 137 -34.42 -6.06 5.76
CA THR A 137 -34.90 -4.76 6.22
C THR A 137 -33.81 -3.73 6.00
N VAL A 138 -34.14 -2.63 5.32
CA VAL A 138 -33.19 -1.56 4.98
C VAL A 138 -33.69 -0.20 5.44
N ASN A 139 -32.77 0.67 5.88
CA ASN A 139 -33.03 2.07 6.23
C ASN A 139 -31.87 2.96 5.77
N ASP A 140 -32.06 4.27 5.80
CA ASP A 140 -31.00 5.27 5.57
C ASP A 140 -30.36 5.62 6.91
N PRO A 141 -29.08 5.29 7.17
CA PRO A 141 -28.42 5.56 8.44
C PRO A 141 -28.12 7.06 8.64
N SER A 142 -28.13 7.88 7.58
CA SER A 142 -27.83 9.30 7.65
C SER A 142 -29.03 10.16 8.06
N ARG A 143 -30.19 9.56 8.23
CA ARG A 143 -31.43 10.28 8.46
C ARG A 143 -32.06 9.87 9.79
N ASP A 144 -32.16 10.80 10.73
CA ASP A 144 -32.90 10.60 11.97
C ASP A 144 -34.37 10.32 11.71
N GLY A 145 -34.85 9.18 12.27
CA GLY A 145 -36.24 8.73 12.05
C GLY A 145 -36.52 8.14 10.68
N ALA A 146 -35.49 7.71 9.95
CA ALA A 146 -35.66 7.04 8.67
C ALA A 146 -36.55 5.79 8.80
N LYS A 147 -37.54 5.69 7.91
CA LYS A 147 -38.46 4.56 7.88
C LYS A 147 -37.70 3.31 7.42
N SER A 148 -37.70 2.26 8.25
CA SER A 148 -37.23 0.95 7.84
C SER A 148 -38.25 0.27 6.93
N ILE A 149 -37.79 -0.29 5.82
CA ILE A 149 -38.61 -1.01 4.86
C ILE A 149 -38.14 -2.45 4.79
N THR A 150 -39.06 -3.40 4.96
CA THR A 150 -38.75 -4.84 4.81
C THR A 150 -39.12 -5.28 3.41
N LEU A 151 -38.19 -5.88 2.69
CA LEU A 151 -38.31 -6.28 1.30
C LEU A 151 -37.96 -7.75 1.12
N THR A 152 -38.62 -8.41 0.19
CA THR A 152 -38.36 -9.80 -0.17
C THR A 152 -37.39 -9.86 -1.34
N VAL A 153 -36.30 -10.60 -1.21
CA VAL A 153 -35.33 -10.81 -2.27
C VAL A 153 -35.89 -11.72 -3.34
N VAL A 154 -36.02 -11.24 -4.58
CA VAL A 154 -36.62 -11.99 -5.70
C VAL A 154 -35.68 -12.28 -6.85
N GLY A 155 -34.51 -11.63 -6.88
CA GLY A 155 -33.54 -11.82 -7.95
C GLY A 155 -32.11 -11.45 -7.55
N VAL A 156 -31.16 -12.00 -8.31
CA VAL A 156 -29.73 -11.72 -8.19
C VAL A 156 -29.25 -11.15 -9.52
N LEU A 157 -28.72 -9.91 -9.49
CA LEU A 157 -28.19 -9.23 -10.67
C LEU A 157 -26.79 -9.69 -11.03
N ASP A 158 -26.46 -9.61 -12.32
CA ASP A 158 -25.13 -9.84 -12.86
C ASP A 158 -24.17 -8.73 -12.34
N PRO A 159 -22.99 -9.09 -11.84
CA PRO A 159 -21.97 -8.12 -11.41
C PRO A 159 -21.47 -7.19 -12.52
N ASN A 160 -21.74 -7.50 -13.80
CA ASN A 160 -21.39 -6.64 -14.94
C ASN A 160 -22.51 -5.65 -15.35
N SER A 161 -23.56 -5.49 -14.56
CA SER A 161 -24.60 -4.50 -14.83
C SER A 161 -24.09 -3.07 -14.60
N ARG A 162 -24.63 -2.09 -15.34
CA ARG A 162 -24.24 -0.65 -15.26
C ARG A 162 -24.31 -0.05 -13.86
N THR A 163 -25.06 -0.67 -12.97
CA THR A 163 -25.31 -0.18 -11.62
C THR A 163 -24.37 -0.76 -10.56
N THR A 164 -23.62 -1.80 -10.88
CA THR A 164 -22.70 -2.45 -9.92
C THR A 164 -21.43 -1.60 -9.80
N THR A 165 -21.23 -1.00 -8.63
CA THR A 165 -20.03 -0.17 -8.36
C THR A 165 -18.81 -1.02 -8.04
N THR A 166 -18.99 -2.12 -7.32
CA THR A 166 -17.93 -3.09 -7.02
C THR A 166 -18.52 -4.50 -6.88
N PRO A 167 -18.02 -5.49 -7.59
CA PRO A 167 -18.56 -6.88 -7.55
C PRO A 167 -18.57 -7.52 -6.16
N THR A 168 -17.77 -7.00 -5.23
CA THR A 168 -17.57 -7.57 -3.88
C THR A 168 -18.26 -6.79 -2.78
N SER A 169 -18.74 -5.57 -3.04
CA SER A 169 -19.51 -4.81 -2.05
C SER A 169 -20.95 -5.32 -2.02
N PRO A 170 -21.57 -5.43 -0.84
CA PRO A 170 -22.98 -5.75 -0.74
C PRO A 170 -23.84 -4.65 -1.37
N GLU A 171 -24.71 -5.02 -2.32
CA GLU A 171 -25.55 -4.09 -3.06
C GLU A 171 -27.01 -4.57 -3.11
N VAL A 172 -27.93 -3.62 -3.03
CA VAL A 172 -29.36 -3.83 -3.17
C VAL A 172 -29.94 -2.92 -4.26
N TYR A 173 -30.85 -3.43 -5.07
CA TYR A 173 -31.46 -2.75 -6.20
C TYR A 173 -32.95 -2.56 -5.95
N LEU A 174 -33.32 -1.29 -5.76
CA LEU A 174 -34.63 -0.86 -5.29
C LEU A 174 -35.40 -0.17 -6.38
N SER A 175 -36.73 -0.21 -6.31
CA SER A 175 -37.59 0.65 -7.11
C SER A 175 -37.39 2.14 -6.78
N ALA A 176 -37.65 3.04 -7.72
CA ALA A 176 -37.54 4.48 -7.50
C ALA A 176 -38.38 4.97 -6.30
N ALA A 177 -39.56 4.35 -6.12
CA ALA A 177 -40.46 4.69 -5.02
C ALA A 177 -39.89 4.26 -3.65
N ASN A 178 -39.32 3.05 -3.56
CA ASN A 178 -38.67 2.58 -2.34
C ASN A 178 -37.43 3.42 -1.99
N LEU A 179 -36.60 3.67 -2.98
CA LEU A 179 -35.38 4.47 -2.76
C LEU A 179 -35.72 5.91 -2.31
N ALA A 180 -36.80 6.51 -2.90
CA ALA A 180 -37.29 7.82 -2.50
C ALA A 180 -37.88 7.82 -1.08
N SER A 181 -38.61 6.77 -0.70
CA SER A 181 -39.21 6.67 0.64
C SER A 181 -38.16 6.53 1.75
N ILE A 182 -37.05 5.80 1.48
CA ILE A 182 -35.96 5.61 2.43
C ILE A 182 -35.11 6.87 2.51
N SER A 183 -34.63 7.39 1.39
CA SER A 183 -33.67 8.51 1.33
C SER A 183 -34.29 9.90 1.44
N GLY A 184 -35.63 9.99 1.36
CA GLY A 184 -36.35 11.27 1.46
C GLY A 184 -36.24 12.20 0.24
N HIS A 185 -35.40 11.87 -0.72
CA HIS A 185 -35.23 12.66 -1.93
C HIS A 185 -35.65 11.87 -3.17
N ARG A 186 -36.14 12.58 -4.18
CA ARG A 186 -36.45 12.02 -5.50
C ARG A 186 -35.46 12.60 -6.51
N GLY A 187 -34.92 11.76 -7.37
CA GLY A 187 -33.99 12.19 -8.42
C GLY A 187 -32.82 11.21 -8.62
N ALA A 188 -31.99 11.50 -9.61
CA ALA A 188 -30.86 10.69 -10.02
C ALA A 188 -29.52 11.42 -9.79
N ASN A 189 -28.46 10.69 -9.45
CA ASN A 189 -27.11 11.25 -9.40
C ASN A 189 -26.51 11.31 -10.81
N THR A 190 -26.80 10.30 -11.62
CA THR A 190 -26.37 10.23 -13.01
C THR A 190 -27.52 9.76 -13.90
N VAL A 191 -27.63 10.37 -15.07
CA VAL A 191 -28.63 10.04 -16.10
C VAL A 191 -27.89 9.70 -17.38
N TYR A 192 -28.08 8.47 -17.86
CA TYR A 192 -27.56 7.99 -19.13
C TYR A 192 -28.60 8.20 -20.22
N VAL A 193 -28.20 8.82 -21.31
CA VAL A 193 -29.07 9.15 -22.43
C VAL A 193 -28.64 8.33 -23.63
N ASN A 194 -29.55 7.52 -24.17
CA ASN A 194 -29.36 6.83 -25.44
C ASN A 194 -30.09 7.60 -26.54
N SER A 195 -29.45 7.79 -27.69
CA SER A 195 -29.94 8.61 -28.79
C SER A 195 -29.48 8.05 -30.12
N ASP A 196 -30.29 8.31 -31.18
CA ASP A 196 -29.94 8.08 -32.57
C ASP A 196 -29.14 9.24 -33.20
N HIS A 197 -29.09 10.38 -32.51
CA HIS A 197 -28.28 11.53 -32.93
C HIS A 197 -26.81 11.42 -32.47
N PRO A 198 -25.85 12.10 -33.14
CA PRO A 198 -24.46 12.13 -32.73
C PRO A 198 -24.27 12.68 -31.31
N ALA A 199 -23.38 12.07 -30.53
CA ALA A 199 -23.13 12.41 -29.13
C ALA A 199 -22.91 13.92 -28.89
N ALA A 200 -22.11 14.58 -29.76
CA ALA A 200 -21.86 16.02 -29.64
C ALA A 200 -23.09 16.91 -29.83
N GLN A 201 -24.10 16.47 -30.60
CA GLN A 201 -25.33 17.16 -30.77
C GLN A 201 -26.22 16.99 -29.52
N ILE A 202 -26.44 15.77 -29.08
CA ILE A 202 -27.23 15.45 -27.88
C ILE A 202 -26.66 16.14 -26.64
N VAL A 203 -25.33 16.13 -26.43
CA VAL A 203 -24.68 16.84 -25.33
C VAL A 203 -25.07 18.33 -25.33
N ARG A 204 -25.08 18.98 -26.49
CA ARG A 204 -25.47 20.42 -26.59
C ARG A 204 -26.95 20.65 -26.28
N GLU A 205 -27.85 19.79 -26.76
CA GLU A 205 -29.29 19.94 -26.56
C GLU A 205 -29.68 19.63 -25.11
N VAL A 206 -29.15 18.53 -24.54
CA VAL A 206 -29.39 18.15 -23.15
C VAL A 206 -28.79 19.19 -22.19
N SER A 207 -27.62 19.77 -22.51
CA SER A 207 -27.00 20.83 -21.68
C SER A 207 -27.91 22.07 -21.55
N LYS A 208 -28.69 22.42 -22.60
CA LYS A 208 -29.64 23.51 -22.53
C LYS A 208 -30.79 23.23 -21.55
N VAL A 209 -31.23 21.96 -21.48
CA VAL A 209 -32.30 21.53 -20.59
C VAL A 209 -31.84 21.45 -19.13
N VAL A 210 -30.61 20.98 -18.90
CA VAL A 210 -30.07 20.75 -17.56
C VAL A 210 -29.54 22.05 -16.93
N GLY A 211 -29.07 23.02 -17.73
CA GLY A 211 -28.54 24.29 -17.27
C GLY A 211 -27.25 24.11 -16.42
N THR A 212 -27.24 24.78 -15.25
CA THR A 212 -26.05 24.81 -14.37
C THR A 212 -26.03 23.74 -13.26
N THR A 213 -27.12 22.96 -13.13
CA THR A 213 -27.33 22.01 -12.01
C THR A 213 -26.58 20.70 -12.20
N ALA A 214 -26.31 20.31 -13.43
CA ALA A 214 -25.56 19.10 -13.75
C ALA A 214 -24.57 19.34 -14.90
N THR A 215 -23.65 18.41 -15.09
CA THR A 215 -22.67 18.42 -16.18
C THR A 215 -23.07 17.37 -17.19
N VAL A 216 -23.06 17.72 -18.48
CA VAL A 216 -23.34 16.80 -19.58
C VAL A 216 -22.03 16.54 -20.33
N ARG A 217 -21.70 15.29 -20.53
CA ARG A 217 -20.47 14.85 -21.23
C ARG A 217 -20.78 13.81 -22.29
N THR A 218 -19.91 13.72 -23.29
CA THR A 218 -19.91 12.55 -24.18
C THR A 218 -19.44 11.31 -23.39
N PRO A 219 -19.75 10.09 -23.83
CA PRO A 219 -19.26 8.87 -23.19
C PRO A 219 -17.75 8.81 -23.08
N ASP A 220 -17.02 9.28 -24.12
CA ASP A 220 -15.56 9.28 -24.13
C ASP A 220 -14.99 10.32 -23.18
N ASP A 221 -15.59 11.51 -23.08
CA ASP A 221 -15.21 12.54 -22.10
C ASP A 221 -15.49 12.08 -20.67
N GLU A 222 -16.61 11.38 -20.45
CA GLU A 222 -16.92 10.84 -19.12
C GLU A 222 -15.96 9.70 -18.72
N ARG A 223 -15.65 8.78 -19.64
CA ARG A 223 -14.63 7.74 -19.43
C ARG A 223 -13.26 8.37 -19.15
N ALA A 224 -12.89 9.41 -19.91
CA ALA A 224 -11.64 10.13 -19.67
C ALA A 224 -11.63 10.83 -18.30
N HIS A 225 -12.72 11.45 -17.91
CA HIS A 225 -12.85 12.12 -16.60
C HIS A 225 -12.79 11.12 -15.44
N GLN A 226 -13.49 10.00 -15.53
CA GLN A 226 -13.44 8.92 -14.55
C GLN A 226 -12.04 8.30 -14.47
N ALA A 227 -11.37 8.13 -15.63
CA ALA A 227 -9.98 7.67 -15.70
C ALA A 227 -9.02 8.66 -15.04
N ASP A 228 -9.24 9.97 -15.20
CA ASP A 228 -8.41 11.01 -14.56
C ASP A 228 -8.63 11.03 -13.05
N GLN A 229 -9.86 10.96 -12.58
CA GLN A 229 -10.18 10.85 -11.15
C GLN A 229 -9.56 9.59 -10.53
N ALA A 230 -9.68 8.43 -11.20
CA ALA A 230 -9.03 7.20 -10.75
C ALA A 230 -7.50 7.34 -10.75
N SER A 231 -6.93 8.02 -11.76
CA SER A 231 -5.47 8.23 -11.84
C SER A 231 -4.95 9.12 -10.71
N GLN A 232 -5.73 10.08 -10.23
CA GLN A 232 -5.38 10.90 -9.06
C GLN A 232 -5.35 10.05 -7.79
N GLY A 233 -6.31 9.15 -7.59
CA GLY A 233 -6.31 8.17 -6.49
C GLY A 233 -5.10 7.22 -6.53
N PHE A 234 -4.61 6.87 -7.73
CA PHE A 234 -3.44 6.01 -7.90
C PHE A 234 -2.11 6.77 -8.01
N ALA A 235 -2.09 8.10 -8.00
CA ALA A 235 -0.86 8.89 -8.22
C ALA A 235 0.22 8.58 -7.17
N ALA A 236 -0.14 8.50 -5.90
CA ALA A 236 0.77 8.15 -4.82
C ALA A 236 1.31 6.71 -4.96
N MET A 237 0.44 5.75 -5.30
CA MET A 237 0.84 4.37 -5.56
C MET A 237 1.76 4.26 -6.78
N THR A 238 1.47 5.02 -7.84
CA THR A 238 2.32 5.08 -9.06
C THR A 238 3.70 5.66 -8.75
N ALA A 239 3.77 6.75 -7.98
CA ALA A 239 5.03 7.35 -7.55
C ALA A 239 5.86 6.38 -6.72
N PHE A 240 5.23 5.69 -5.78
CA PHE A 240 5.85 4.67 -4.95
C PHE A 240 6.38 3.48 -5.78
N MET A 241 5.58 2.92 -6.68
CA MET A 241 5.99 1.82 -7.56
C MET A 241 7.10 2.24 -8.52
N THR A 242 7.08 3.49 -9.01
CA THR A 242 8.14 4.03 -9.86
C THR A 242 9.45 4.16 -9.09
N ALA A 243 9.42 4.66 -7.84
CA ALA A 243 10.60 4.71 -6.98
C ALA A 243 11.20 3.31 -6.75
N PHE A 244 10.34 2.32 -6.50
CA PHE A 244 10.75 0.92 -6.38
C PHE A 244 11.45 0.41 -7.64
N THR A 245 10.87 0.69 -8.79
CA THR A 245 11.42 0.31 -10.09
C THR A 245 12.80 0.93 -10.32
N VAL A 246 12.98 2.21 -10.01
CA VAL A 246 14.27 2.92 -10.13
C VAL A 246 15.31 2.30 -9.21
N ILE A 247 14.95 1.99 -7.97
CA ILE A 247 15.88 1.38 -7.00
C ILE A 247 16.28 -0.03 -7.45
N ALA A 248 15.31 -0.86 -7.85
CA ALA A 248 15.59 -2.21 -8.36
C ALA A 248 16.49 -2.19 -9.60
N LEU A 249 16.26 -1.22 -10.49
CA LEU A 249 17.09 -1.00 -11.66
C LEU A 249 18.52 -0.59 -11.29
N ALA A 250 18.70 0.27 -10.28
CA ALA A 250 20.02 0.64 -9.76
C ALA A 250 20.77 -0.57 -9.17
N VAL A 251 20.06 -1.46 -8.44
CA VAL A 251 20.64 -2.73 -7.93
C VAL A 251 21.06 -3.62 -9.10
N ALA A 252 20.19 -3.83 -10.06
CA ALA A 252 20.49 -4.66 -11.24
C ALA A 252 21.71 -4.09 -12.00
N ALA A 253 21.73 -2.77 -12.25
CA ALA A 253 22.86 -2.09 -12.88
C ALA A 253 24.17 -2.30 -12.11
N MET A 254 24.13 -2.22 -10.78
CA MET A 254 25.29 -2.41 -9.94
C MET A 254 25.83 -3.85 -10.02
N VAL A 255 24.95 -4.86 -9.99
CA VAL A 255 25.33 -6.28 -10.17
C VAL A 255 25.91 -6.51 -11.56
N ILE A 256 25.30 -5.93 -12.60
CA ILE A 256 25.77 -6.03 -13.99
C ILE A 256 27.15 -5.39 -14.13
N VAL A 257 27.39 -4.17 -13.62
CA VAL A 257 28.71 -3.49 -13.62
C VAL A 257 29.76 -4.36 -12.95
N ASN A 258 29.44 -4.91 -11.80
CA ASN A 258 30.34 -5.77 -11.06
C ASN A 258 30.70 -7.02 -11.87
N THR A 259 29.70 -7.69 -12.44
CA THR A 259 29.89 -8.93 -13.23
C THR A 259 30.69 -8.67 -14.50
N PHE A 260 30.42 -7.58 -15.25
CA PHE A 260 31.22 -7.21 -16.42
C PHE A 260 32.65 -6.82 -16.04
N THR A 261 32.86 -6.17 -14.88
CA THR A 261 34.22 -5.87 -14.38
C THR A 261 35.00 -7.14 -14.15
N ILE A 262 34.38 -8.15 -13.56
CA ILE A 262 34.98 -9.50 -13.34
C ILE A 262 35.32 -10.17 -14.67
N LEU A 263 34.33 -10.22 -15.59
CA LEU A 263 34.51 -10.86 -16.90
C LEU A 263 35.67 -10.24 -17.69
N VAL A 264 35.74 -8.91 -17.70
CA VAL A 264 36.81 -8.17 -18.36
C VAL A 264 38.15 -8.43 -17.69
N ALA A 265 38.21 -8.44 -16.36
CA ALA A 265 39.43 -8.73 -15.61
C ALA A 265 39.99 -10.14 -15.95
N GLN A 266 39.10 -11.16 -16.01
CA GLN A 266 39.49 -12.53 -16.36
C GLN A 266 39.97 -12.67 -17.83
N ARG A 267 39.53 -11.78 -18.73
CA ARG A 267 39.92 -11.79 -20.16
C ARG A 267 41.01 -10.77 -20.49
N THR A 268 41.58 -10.07 -19.48
CA THR A 268 42.57 -9.01 -19.72
C THR A 268 43.78 -9.53 -20.51
N ARG A 269 44.30 -10.71 -20.20
CA ARG A 269 45.42 -11.34 -20.94
C ARG A 269 45.08 -11.66 -22.38
N THR A 270 43.88 -12.25 -22.60
CA THR A 270 43.36 -12.56 -23.97
C THR A 270 43.16 -11.30 -24.81
N LEU A 271 42.58 -10.25 -24.18
CA LEU A 271 42.36 -8.97 -24.84
C LEU A 271 43.66 -8.22 -25.12
N ALA A 272 44.65 -8.37 -24.25
CA ALA A 272 46.01 -7.84 -24.48
C ALA A 272 46.73 -8.55 -25.60
N LEU A 273 46.65 -9.89 -25.68
CA LEU A 273 47.19 -10.68 -26.80
C LEU A 273 46.55 -10.29 -28.12
N ALA A 274 45.23 -10.14 -28.17
CA ALA A 274 44.53 -9.66 -29.37
C ALA A 274 45.06 -8.28 -29.83
N ARG A 275 45.42 -7.40 -28.88
CA ARG A 275 46.02 -6.10 -29.20
C ARG A 275 47.48 -6.21 -29.68
N CYS A 276 48.23 -7.17 -29.19
CA CYS A 276 49.58 -7.47 -29.70
C CYS A 276 49.56 -7.94 -31.14
N ILE A 277 48.49 -8.64 -31.57
CA ILE A 277 48.25 -9.12 -32.94
C ILE A 277 47.63 -8.04 -33.84
N GLY A 278 47.43 -6.79 -33.31
CA GLY A 278 46.98 -5.65 -34.10
C GLY A 278 45.53 -5.19 -33.88
N ALA A 279 44.77 -5.76 -32.92
CA ALA A 279 43.42 -5.27 -32.60
C ALA A 279 43.46 -3.86 -32.02
N THR A 280 42.64 -2.97 -32.63
CA THR A 280 42.51 -1.57 -32.14
C THR A 280 41.72 -1.46 -30.84
N ARG A 281 41.91 -0.39 -30.07
CA ARG A 281 41.12 -0.09 -28.86
C ARG A 281 39.62 -0.01 -29.16
N LYS A 282 39.23 0.50 -30.34
CA LYS A 282 37.82 0.59 -30.76
C LYS A 282 37.21 -0.82 -31.00
N GLN A 283 37.95 -1.74 -31.60
CA GLN A 283 37.49 -3.10 -31.84
C GLN A 283 37.30 -3.86 -30.53
N VAL A 284 38.26 -3.81 -29.62
CA VAL A 284 38.15 -4.43 -28.28
C VAL A 284 36.92 -3.87 -27.51
N ARG A 285 36.74 -2.55 -27.54
CA ARG A 285 35.57 -1.91 -26.86
C ARG A 285 34.26 -2.33 -27.54
N ARG A 286 34.17 -2.35 -28.87
CA ARG A 286 32.98 -2.79 -29.63
C ARG A 286 32.65 -4.24 -29.36
N SER A 287 33.66 -5.11 -29.24
CA SER A 287 33.45 -6.54 -28.90
C SER A 287 32.80 -6.70 -27.52
N VAL A 288 33.34 -6.02 -26.49
CA VAL A 288 32.76 -6.09 -25.12
C VAL A 288 31.35 -5.47 -25.05
N LEU A 289 31.14 -4.36 -25.76
CA LEU A 289 29.79 -3.73 -25.81
C LEU A 289 28.80 -4.54 -26.62
N GLY A 290 29.23 -5.21 -27.69
CA GLY A 290 28.39 -6.13 -28.50
C GLY A 290 27.95 -7.35 -27.66
N GLU A 291 28.87 -7.89 -26.85
CA GLU A 291 28.54 -8.96 -25.89
C GLU A 291 27.53 -8.49 -24.84
N ALA A 292 27.69 -7.26 -24.32
CA ALA A 292 26.75 -6.66 -23.37
C ALA A 292 25.38 -6.42 -24.00
N LEU A 293 25.35 -5.95 -25.27
CA LEU A 293 24.10 -5.73 -26.01
C LEU A 293 23.33 -7.02 -26.21
N LEU A 294 24.03 -8.09 -26.68
CA LEU A 294 23.41 -9.40 -26.86
C LEU A 294 22.91 -10.00 -25.56
N THR A 295 23.72 -9.96 -24.51
CA THR A 295 23.33 -10.43 -23.17
C THR A 295 22.16 -9.62 -22.64
N GLY A 296 22.19 -8.28 -22.84
CA GLY A 296 21.11 -7.38 -22.47
C GLY A 296 19.82 -7.68 -23.22
N LEU A 297 19.87 -7.91 -24.53
CA LEU A 297 18.70 -8.21 -25.35
C LEU A 297 18.07 -9.56 -24.97
N ILE A 298 18.87 -10.63 -24.96
CA ILE A 298 18.37 -11.98 -24.61
C ILE A 298 17.84 -11.99 -23.17
N GLY A 299 18.62 -11.44 -22.22
CA GLY A 299 18.22 -11.38 -20.82
C GLY A 299 16.96 -10.55 -20.60
N SER A 300 16.79 -9.45 -21.37
CA SER A 300 15.60 -8.59 -21.24
C SER A 300 14.33 -9.24 -21.80
N VAL A 301 14.42 -9.93 -22.93
CA VAL A 301 13.29 -10.66 -23.51
C VAL A 301 12.84 -11.79 -22.57
N VAL A 302 13.78 -12.59 -22.08
CA VAL A 302 13.49 -13.67 -21.13
C VAL A 302 12.96 -13.10 -19.81
N GLY A 303 13.57 -11.99 -19.33
CA GLY A 303 13.15 -11.30 -18.12
C GLY A 303 11.72 -10.75 -18.22
N THR A 304 11.35 -10.16 -19.36
CA THR A 304 9.98 -9.69 -19.58
C THR A 304 8.99 -10.86 -19.58
N GLY A 305 9.33 -12.00 -20.22
CA GLY A 305 8.50 -13.21 -20.17
C GLY A 305 8.32 -13.76 -18.75
N LEU A 306 9.40 -13.78 -17.95
CA LEU A 306 9.31 -14.14 -16.52
C LEU A 306 8.48 -13.12 -15.73
N GLY A 307 8.58 -11.82 -16.05
CA GLY A 307 7.78 -10.77 -15.44
C GLY A 307 6.28 -11.00 -15.61
N ILE A 308 5.82 -11.46 -16.77
CA ILE A 308 4.43 -11.87 -17.01
C ILE A 308 4.04 -13.00 -16.04
N GLY A 309 4.87 -14.04 -15.93
CA GLY A 309 4.62 -15.17 -15.04
C GLY A 309 4.56 -14.76 -13.56
N VAL A 310 5.47 -13.90 -13.12
CA VAL A 310 5.49 -13.37 -11.76
C VAL A 310 4.22 -12.55 -11.47
N THR A 311 3.83 -11.66 -12.39
CA THR A 311 2.60 -10.85 -12.26
C THR A 311 1.38 -11.75 -12.16
N GLN A 312 1.29 -12.79 -12.99
CA GLN A 312 0.18 -13.75 -12.95
C GLN A 312 0.11 -14.47 -11.61
N LEU A 313 1.25 -14.94 -11.08
CA LEU A 313 1.32 -15.58 -9.77
C LEU A 313 0.91 -14.63 -8.63
N MET A 314 1.32 -13.36 -8.71
CA MET A 314 0.92 -12.34 -7.74
C MET A 314 -0.59 -12.10 -7.77
N LEU A 315 -1.20 -11.96 -8.95
CA LEU A 315 -2.64 -11.77 -9.09
C LEU A 315 -3.45 -12.99 -8.60
N ILE A 316 -2.98 -14.21 -8.86
CA ILE A 316 -3.57 -15.43 -8.32
C ILE A 316 -3.48 -15.46 -6.80
N GLY A 317 -2.32 -15.10 -6.23
CA GLY A 317 -2.11 -15.00 -4.79
C GLY A 317 -3.04 -13.96 -4.14
N LEU A 318 -3.22 -12.81 -4.76
CA LEU A 318 -4.13 -11.76 -4.31
C LEU A 318 -5.59 -12.22 -4.33
N LYS A 319 -6.01 -12.91 -5.38
CA LYS A 319 -7.35 -13.52 -5.45
C LYS A 319 -7.56 -14.56 -4.35
N ALA A 320 -6.57 -15.42 -4.11
CA ALA A 320 -6.62 -16.41 -3.02
C ALA A 320 -6.70 -15.75 -1.63
N ALA A 321 -6.09 -14.56 -1.48
CA ALA A 321 -6.20 -13.73 -0.27
C ALA A 321 -7.52 -12.94 -0.18
N GLY A 322 -8.46 -13.16 -1.13
CA GLY A 322 -9.78 -12.54 -1.16
C GLY A 322 -9.81 -11.12 -1.71
N SER A 323 -8.80 -10.70 -2.49
CA SER A 323 -8.83 -9.43 -3.21
C SER A 323 -9.82 -9.50 -4.39
N PRO A 324 -10.62 -8.44 -4.63
CA PRO A 324 -11.57 -8.39 -5.74
C PRO A 324 -10.95 -8.12 -7.12
N ILE A 325 -9.62 -8.05 -7.21
CA ILE A 325 -8.92 -7.71 -8.44
C ILE A 325 -9.05 -8.86 -9.46
N ASP A 326 -9.41 -8.52 -10.70
CA ASP A 326 -9.42 -9.47 -11.82
C ASP A 326 -8.03 -10.10 -12.00
N THR A 327 -8.00 -11.42 -12.19
CA THR A 327 -6.75 -12.20 -12.27
C THR A 327 -6.10 -12.19 -13.65
N SER A 328 -6.63 -11.45 -14.61
CA SER A 328 -6.06 -11.34 -15.96
C SER A 328 -4.91 -10.32 -15.98
N VAL A 329 -3.73 -10.75 -16.43
CA VAL A 329 -2.61 -9.85 -16.67
C VAL A 329 -2.91 -8.97 -17.87
N SER A 330 -2.87 -7.66 -17.68
CA SER A 330 -2.95 -6.69 -18.77
C SER A 330 -1.54 -6.40 -19.31
N VAL A 331 -1.22 -6.94 -20.48
CA VAL A 331 0.04 -6.67 -21.17
C VAL A 331 -0.19 -5.58 -22.20
N THR A 332 0.30 -4.38 -21.92
CA THR A 332 0.28 -3.25 -22.86
C THR A 332 1.57 -3.23 -23.67
N VAL A 333 1.55 -2.59 -24.84
CA VAL A 333 2.76 -2.37 -25.64
C VAL A 333 3.84 -1.66 -24.81
N ARG A 334 3.44 -0.76 -23.94
CA ARG A 334 4.32 -0.04 -23.01
C ARG A 334 4.99 -0.98 -22.01
N SER A 335 4.23 -1.83 -21.33
CA SER A 335 4.77 -2.76 -20.33
C SER A 335 5.56 -3.92 -20.92
N ALA A 336 5.43 -4.19 -22.23
CA ALA A 336 6.25 -5.16 -22.96
C ALA A 336 7.57 -4.56 -23.46
N ILE A 337 7.55 -3.36 -24.06
CA ILE A 337 8.73 -2.76 -24.72
C ILE A 337 9.64 -2.05 -23.72
N ILE A 338 9.10 -1.29 -22.75
CA ILE A 338 9.90 -0.50 -21.82
C ILE A 338 10.90 -1.37 -21.04
N PRO A 339 10.52 -2.52 -20.42
CA PRO A 339 11.48 -3.35 -19.70
C PRO A 339 12.62 -3.86 -20.60
N VAL A 340 12.32 -4.23 -21.84
CA VAL A 340 13.34 -4.69 -22.81
C VAL A 340 14.31 -3.55 -23.11
N LEU A 341 13.80 -2.38 -23.44
CA LEU A 341 14.62 -1.22 -23.77
C LEU A 341 15.48 -0.79 -22.60
N VAL A 342 14.88 -0.69 -21.40
CA VAL A 342 15.57 -0.35 -20.16
C VAL A 342 16.66 -1.37 -19.84
N GLY A 343 16.37 -2.67 -19.95
CA GLY A 343 17.33 -3.72 -19.67
C GLY A 343 18.53 -3.69 -20.64
N VAL A 344 18.29 -3.47 -21.94
CA VAL A 344 19.35 -3.32 -22.94
C VAL A 344 20.19 -2.08 -22.67
N VAL A 345 19.55 -0.93 -22.41
CA VAL A 345 20.25 0.34 -22.14
C VAL A 345 21.09 0.23 -20.87
N VAL A 346 20.50 -0.26 -19.78
CA VAL A 346 21.22 -0.40 -18.50
C VAL A 346 22.39 -1.37 -18.61
N THR A 347 22.21 -2.51 -19.29
CA THR A 347 23.29 -3.50 -19.47
C THR A 347 24.43 -2.91 -20.30
N THR A 348 24.11 -2.20 -21.37
CA THR A 348 25.11 -1.57 -22.24
C THR A 348 25.85 -0.43 -21.51
N LEU A 349 25.15 0.43 -20.76
CA LEU A 349 25.76 1.50 -19.97
C LEU A 349 26.63 0.95 -18.85
N ALA A 350 26.14 -0.09 -18.16
CA ALA A 350 26.88 -0.77 -17.10
C ALA A 350 28.20 -1.37 -17.59
N ALA A 351 28.22 -1.92 -18.81
CA ALA A 351 29.42 -2.46 -19.45
C ALA A 351 30.39 -1.39 -19.96
N LEU A 352 29.99 -0.13 -20.08
CA LEU A 352 30.81 0.93 -20.67
C LEU A 352 32.09 1.24 -19.86
N ARG A 353 31.99 1.27 -18.52
CA ARG A 353 33.14 1.48 -17.61
C ARG A 353 34.16 0.31 -17.69
N PRO A 354 33.73 -0.96 -17.54
CA PRO A 354 34.62 -2.12 -17.74
C PRO A 354 35.26 -2.15 -19.13
N ALA A 355 34.49 -1.90 -20.20
CA ALA A 355 35.00 -1.87 -21.57
C ALA A 355 36.06 -0.78 -21.78
N ARG A 356 35.89 0.40 -21.17
CA ARG A 356 36.92 1.46 -21.21
C ARG A 356 38.18 1.06 -20.42
N ARG A 357 38.05 0.38 -19.27
CA ARG A 357 39.18 -0.11 -18.48
C ARG A 357 39.96 -1.18 -19.24
N ALA A 358 39.30 -2.11 -19.90
CA ALA A 358 39.92 -3.14 -20.75
C ALA A 358 40.87 -2.58 -21.82
N THR A 359 40.58 -1.36 -22.31
CA THR A 359 41.34 -0.71 -23.36
C THR A 359 42.47 0.22 -22.84
N LYS A 360 42.49 0.56 -21.55
CA LYS A 360 43.51 1.43 -20.96
C LYS A 360 44.79 0.70 -20.58
N VAL A 361 44.70 -0.60 -20.28
CA VAL A 361 45.89 -1.41 -19.92
C VAL A 361 46.78 -1.58 -21.14
N THR A 362 48.09 -1.32 -21.02
CA THR A 362 49.04 -1.54 -22.10
C THR A 362 49.26 -3.06 -22.30
N PRO A 363 49.49 -3.54 -23.54
CA PRO A 363 49.67 -4.98 -23.78
C PRO A 363 50.81 -5.55 -22.92
N VAL A 364 51.91 -4.84 -22.78
CA VAL A 364 53.11 -5.25 -21.98
C VAL A 364 52.78 -5.34 -20.48
N ALA A 365 52.08 -4.37 -19.93
CA ALA A 365 51.67 -4.39 -18.51
C ALA A 365 50.66 -5.53 -18.20
N ALA A 366 49.88 -5.97 -19.17
CA ALA A 366 48.94 -7.08 -18.97
C ALA A 366 49.59 -8.47 -19.00
N LEU A 367 50.84 -8.55 -19.42
CA LEU A 367 51.67 -9.77 -19.46
C LEU A 367 52.63 -9.87 -18.26
N GLN A 368 52.80 -8.77 -17.51
CA GLN A 368 53.58 -8.78 -16.27
C GLN A 368 52.78 -9.33 -15.09
N PRO A 369 53.40 -10.04 -14.14
CA PRO A 369 52.74 -10.43 -12.90
C PRO A 369 52.19 -9.21 -12.18
N VAL A 370 50.93 -9.26 -11.78
CA VAL A 370 50.25 -8.15 -11.11
C VAL A 370 50.86 -7.97 -9.73
N THR A 371 51.81 -7.01 -9.60
CA THR A 371 52.21 -6.52 -8.30
C THR A 371 51.01 -5.80 -7.67
N GLU A 372 50.58 -6.19 -6.47
CA GLU A 372 49.45 -5.61 -5.77
C GLU A 372 49.58 -4.08 -5.72
N ALA A 373 48.61 -3.40 -6.33
CA ALA A 373 48.55 -1.95 -6.22
C ALA A 373 48.26 -1.58 -4.74
N PRO A 374 49.04 -0.62 -4.15
CA PRO A 374 48.82 -0.23 -2.74
C PRO A 374 47.38 0.18 -2.50
N ALA A 375 46.83 -0.24 -1.37
CA ALA A 375 45.45 0.02 -0.97
C ALA A 375 45.18 1.53 -1.05
N HIS A 376 44.34 1.93 -2.02
CA HIS A 376 43.99 3.34 -2.21
C HIS A 376 43.20 3.81 -0.98
N LYS A 377 43.75 4.73 -0.20
CA LYS A 377 43.06 5.45 0.88
C LYS A 377 41.76 6.07 0.32
N ILE A 378 40.67 5.91 1.07
CA ILE A 378 39.40 6.51 0.69
C ILE A 378 39.57 8.03 0.71
N GLY A 379 39.46 8.66 -0.48
CA GLY A 379 39.70 10.10 -0.64
C GLY A 379 38.72 10.94 0.18
N ARG A 380 39.19 11.98 0.87
CA ARG A 380 38.36 12.94 1.63
C ARG A 380 37.21 13.51 0.80
N VAL A 381 37.43 13.77 -0.49
CA VAL A 381 36.43 14.27 -1.44
C VAL A 381 35.22 13.35 -1.54
N ARG A 382 35.41 12.02 -1.53
CA ARG A 382 34.31 11.06 -1.57
C ARG A 382 33.48 11.11 -0.30
N VAL A 383 34.11 11.24 0.85
CA VAL A 383 33.41 11.34 2.15
C VAL A 383 32.59 12.63 2.21
N VAL A 384 33.20 13.77 1.89
CA VAL A 384 32.51 15.06 1.85
C VAL A 384 31.34 15.05 0.88
N PHE A 385 31.57 14.58 -0.35
CA PHE A 385 30.50 14.52 -1.36
C PHE A 385 29.36 13.58 -0.93
N GLY A 386 29.67 12.39 -0.39
CA GLY A 386 28.65 11.45 0.08
C GLY A 386 27.86 12.00 1.26
N THR A 387 28.52 12.69 2.21
CA THR A 387 27.87 13.33 3.35
C THR A 387 26.98 14.49 2.92
N LEU A 388 27.43 15.33 2.01
CA LEU A 388 26.61 16.41 1.45
C LEU A 388 25.38 15.87 0.73
N LEU A 389 25.56 14.83 -0.08
CA LEU A 389 24.44 14.20 -0.80
C LEU A 389 23.43 13.57 0.19
N PHE A 390 23.91 12.88 1.23
CA PHE A 390 23.05 12.34 2.27
C PHE A 390 22.27 13.43 3.01
N LEU A 391 22.95 14.48 3.47
CA LEU A 391 22.32 15.57 4.20
C LEU A 391 21.34 16.38 3.33
N ALA A 392 21.69 16.65 2.08
CA ALA A 392 20.79 17.35 1.16
C ALA A 392 19.52 16.55 0.89
N GLY A 393 19.66 15.23 0.64
CA GLY A 393 18.51 14.36 0.44
C GLY A 393 17.68 14.19 1.72
N ALA A 394 18.31 14.03 2.88
CA ALA A 394 17.64 13.94 4.17
C ALA A 394 16.89 15.23 4.53
N ALA A 395 17.50 16.40 4.30
CA ALA A 395 16.84 17.70 4.48
C ALA A 395 15.60 17.83 3.57
N LEU A 396 15.71 17.40 2.31
CA LEU A 396 14.57 17.41 1.38
C LEU A 396 13.43 16.50 1.88
N VAL A 397 13.75 15.31 2.38
CA VAL A 397 12.75 14.38 2.97
C VAL A 397 12.06 15.04 4.17
N VAL A 398 12.81 15.69 5.06
CA VAL A 398 12.26 16.35 6.25
C VAL A 398 11.36 17.53 5.86
N ILE A 399 11.78 18.36 4.90
CA ILE A 399 10.97 19.50 4.40
C ILE A 399 9.65 19.00 3.82
N CYS A 400 9.68 17.92 3.03
CA CYS A 400 8.46 17.36 2.44
C CYS A 400 7.56 16.66 3.48
N ALA A 401 8.13 16.13 4.57
CA ALA A 401 7.38 15.56 5.68
C ALA A 401 6.72 16.61 6.60
N ALA A 402 7.18 17.87 6.54
CA ALA A 402 6.66 18.97 7.39
C ALA A 402 5.26 19.47 7.01
N GLY A 403 4.61 18.90 5.97
CA GLY A 403 3.20 19.11 5.64
C GLY A 403 2.85 20.43 4.96
N SER A 404 3.84 21.20 4.46
CA SER A 404 3.61 22.50 3.82
C SER A 404 3.27 22.45 2.32
N MET A 405 3.20 21.24 1.73
CA MET A 405 3.00 21.02 0.30
C MET A 405 1.76 20.19 0.01
N GLU A 406 1.18 20.35 -1.19
CA GLU A 406 0.17 19.39 -1.70
C GLU A 406 0.70 17.94 -1.65
N THR A 407 -0.13 16.99 -1.26
CA THR A 407 0.22 15.57 -1.08
C THR A 407 1.01 15.00 -2.27
N LYS A 408 0.57 15.27 -3.51
CA LYS A 408 1.26 14.79 -4.72
C LYS A 408 2.70 15.31 -4.81
N ASN A 409 2.91 16.60 -4.56
CA ASN A 409 4.20 17.26 -4.62
C ASN A 409 5.09 16.81 -3.45
N ALA A 410 4.52 16.67 -2.24
CA ALA A 410 5.20 16.17 -1.06
C ALA A 410 5.73 14.74 -1.26
N VAL A 411 4.93 13.84 -1.83
CA VAL A 411 5.34 12.45 -2.13
C VAL A 411 6.46 12.43 -3.18
N MET A 412 6.31 13.15 -4.29
CA MET A 412 7.35 13.20 -5.34
C MET A 412 8.67 13.75 -4.80
N CYS A 413 8.61 14.81 -4.03
CA CYS A 413 9.75 15.47 -3.39
C CYS A 413 10.39 14.53 -2.34
N GLY A 414 9.60 13.87 -1.50
CA GLY A 414 10.05 12.89 -0.52
C GLY A 414 10.76 11.69 -1.15
N VAL A 415 10.21 11.16 -2.24
CA VAL A 415 10.84 10.08 -3.03
C VAL A 415 12.17 10.54 -3.64
N ALA A 416 12.22 11.74 -4.24
CA ALA A 416 13.46 12.28 -4.80
C ALA A 416 14.51 12.51 -3.71
N GLY A 417 14.11 13.08 -2.56
CA GLY A 417 14.99 13.28 -1.40
C GLY A 417 15.52 11.96 -0.84
N GLY A 418 14.66 10.94 -0.71
CA GLY A 418 15.02 9.60 -0.29
C GLY A 418 16.05 8.94 -1.23
N LEU A 419 15.85 9.05 -2.54
CA LEU A 419 16.79 8.54 -3.55
C LEU A 419 18.14 9.25 -3.48
N ILE A 420 18.16 10.58 -3.33
CA ILE A 420 19.37 11.38 -3.20
C ILE A 420 20.13 11.03 -1.92
N SER A 421 19.42 10.98 -0.78
CA SER A 421 19.98 10.59 0.52
C SER A 421 20.56 9.18 0.47
N PHE A 422 19.82 8.23 -0.09
CA PHE A 422 20.25 6.86 -0.23
C PHE A 422 21.49 6.71 -1.15
N ALA A 423 21.52 7.46 -2.25
CA ALA A 423 22.70 7.54 -3.10
C ALA A 423 23.93 8.06 -2.31
N GLY A 424 23.75 9.04 -1.43
CA GLY A 424 24.76 9.50 -0.48
C GLY A 424 25.29 8.38 0.42
N VAL A 425 24.38 7.55 0.99
CA VAL A 425 24.77 6.37 1.79
C VAL A 425 25.56 5.37 0.96
N LEU A 426 25.19 5.09 -0.27
CA LEU A 426 25.94 4.18 -1.16
C LEU A 426 27.34 4.72 -1.48
N VAL A 427 27.49 6.03 -1.63
CA VAL A 427 28.82 6.67 -1.78
C VAL A 427 29.64 6.52 -0.50
N LEU A 428 29.02 6.62 0.67
CA LEU A 428 29.65 6.46 1.98
C LEU A 428 29.86 5.00 2.40
N ALA A 429 29.20 4.03 1.77
CA ALA A 429 29.22 2.62 2.15
C ALA A 429 30.64 2.04 2.40
N PRO A 430 31.69 2.35 1.61
CA PRO A 430 33.03 1.86 1.91
C PRO A 430 33.59 2.34 3.25
N VAL A 431 33.20 3.53 3.70
CA VAL A 431 33.64 4.10 5.00
C VAL A 431 32.81 3.48 6.11
N LEU A 432 31.48 3.48 5.97
CA LEU A 432 30.54 2.95 6.96
C LEU A 432 30.81 1.47 7.26
N ILE A 433 30.93 0.65 6.21
CA ILE A 433 31.15 -0.79 6.36
C ILE A 433 32.53 -1.07 6.95
N SER A 434 33.57 -0.34 6.53
CA SER A 434 34.91 -0.50 7.09
C SER A 434 34.99 -0.06 8.57
N SER A 435 34.30 0.99 8.98
CA SER A 435 34.24 1.42 10.37
C SER A 435 33.47 0.45 11.26
N LEU A 436 32.25 0.01 10.80
CA LEU A 436 31.48 -0.98 11.55
C LEU A 436 32.16 -2.36 11.62
N SER A 437 32.88 -2.77 10.57
CA SER A 437 33.63 -4.03 10.62
C SER A 437 34.76 -4.02 11.65
N ARG A 438 35.38 -2.85 11.91
CA ARG A 438 36.36 -2.70 13.00
C ARG A 438 35.75 -2.87 14.38
N THR A 439 34.59 -2.24 14.61
CA THR A 439 33.90 -2.36 15.91
C THR A 439 33.42 -3.77 16.18
N ILE A 440 32.85 -4.44 15.17
CA ILE A 440 32.40 -5.84 15.27
C ILE A 440 33.64 -6.79 15.42
N GLY A 441 34.73 -6.50 14.71
CA GLY A 441 35.99 -7.25 14.82
C GLY A 441 36.61 -7.21 16.20
N ALA A 442 36.50 -6.09 16.91
CA ALA A 442 36.93 -5.95 18.30
C ALA A 442 36.17 -6.88 19.27
N ALA A 443 34.98 -7.34 18.90
CA ALA A 443 34.19 -8.28 19.72
C ALA A 443 34.57 -9.77 19.55
N HIS A 444 35.72 -10.08 18.97
CA HIS A 444 36.28 -11.43 18.80
C HIS A 444 35.30 -12.47 18.24
N LEU A 445 35.11 -12.49 16.93
CA LEU A 445 34.24 -13.45 16.21
C LEU A 445 34.76 -14.93 16.22
N GLY A 446 35.49 -15.31 17.25
CA GLY A 446 35.90 -16.69 17.53
C GLY A 446 36.92 -17.28 16.57
N GLY A 447 38.22 -17.27 16.97
CA GLY A 447 39.31 -17.96 16.36
C GLY A 447 39.86 -17.39 15.06
N ILE A 448 40.93 -17.97 14.55
CA ILE A 448 41.68 -17.58 13.35
C ILE A 448 40.78 -17.29 12.12
N PRO A 449 39.74 -18.11 11.80
CA PRO A 449 38.88 -17.80 10.67
C PRO A 449 38.05 -16.49 10.82
N GLY A 450 37.73 -16.06 12.05
CA GLY A 450 37.04 -14.81 12.32
C GLY A 450 37.93 -13.59 12.15
N GLU A 451 39.14 -13.66 12.68
CA GLU A 451 40.16 -12.59 12.54
C GLU A 451 40.51 -12.37 11.06
N LEU A 452 40.73 -13.48 10.33
CA LEU A 452 40.97 -13.40 8.88
C LEU A 452 39.79 -12.80 8.12
N ALA A 453 38.55 -13.10 8.51
CA ALA A 453 37.36 -12.53 7.86
C ALA A 453 37.27 -11.01 8.06
N VAL A 454 37.58 -10.51 9.27
CA VAL A 454 37.61 -9.07 9.59
C VAL A 454 38.72 -8.37 8.82
N GLU A 455 39.94 -8.92 8.85
CA GLU A 455 41.10 -8.36 8.13
C GLU A 455 40.81 -8.27 6.62
N ASN A 456 40.22 -9.30 6.04
CA ASN A 456 39.86 -9.34 4.63
C ASN A 456 38.87 -8.24 4.24
N THR A 457 37.89 -7.99 5.11
CA THR A 457 36.88 -6.93 4.90
C THR A 457 37.51 -5.55 4.90
N GLN A 458 38.55 -5.34 5.74
CA GLN A 458 39.25 -4.05 5.88
C GLN A 458 40.28 -3.79 4.77
N ARG A 459 40.91 -4.84 4.23
CA ARG A 459 41.91 -4.69 3.15
C ARG A 459 41.33 -4.10 1.87
N ASN A 460 40.10 -4.45 1.50
CA ASN A 460 39.46 -4.01 0.24
C ASN A 460 38.09 -3.35 0.45
N PRO A 461 37.98 -2.16 1.09
CA PRO A 461 36.72 -1.56 1.50
C PRO A 461 35.76 -1.25 0.35
N ARG A 462 36.27 -0.96 -0.86
CA ARG A 462 35.46 -0.71 -2.05
C ARG A 462 34.71 -1.96 -2.52
N ARG A 463 35.38 -3.11 -2.54
CA ARG A 463 34.79 -4.38 -2.95
C ARG A 463 33.77 -4.84 -1.92
N THR A 464 34.16 -4.80 -0.66
CA THR A 464 33.30 -5.11 0.49
C THR A 464 32.00 -4.28 0.47
N ALA A 465 32.13 -2.97 0.23
CA ALA A 465 30.98 -2.10 0.10
C ALA A 465 30.09 -2.46 -1.08
N THR A 466 30.65 -2.81 -2.23
CA THR A 466 29.85 -3.20 -3.41
C THR A 466 29.03 -4.45 -3.14
N THR A 467 29.61 -5.42 -2.42
CA THR A 467 28.90 -6.65 -2.02
C THR A 467 27.78 -6.36 -1.03
N ALA A 468 28.08 -5.60 0.01
CA ALA A 468 27.12 -5.27 1.06
C ALA A 468 26.02 -4.30 0.57
N SER A 469 26.32 -3.42 -0.40
CA SER A 469 25.34 -2.46 -0.94
C SER A 469 24.14 -3.13 -1.59
N ALA A 470 24.29 -4.27 -2.25
CA ALA A 470 23.17 -4.98 -2.84
C ALA A 470 22.17 -5.44 -1.77
N LEU A 471 22.68 -5.96 -0.65
CA LEU A 471 21.86 -6.38 0.47
C LEU A 471 21.31 -5.17 1.25
N LEU A 472 22.12 -4.12 1.44
CA LEU A 472 21.73 -2.86 2.06
C LEU A 472 20.50 -2.26 1.35
N ILE A 473 20.50 -2.20 0.02
CA ILE A 473 19.40 -1.68 -0.77
C ILE A 473 18.14 -2.51 -0.52
N GLY A 474 18.23 -3.84 -0.62
CA GLY A 474 17.09 -4.73 -0.41
C GLY A 474 16.49 -4.59 0.99
N VAL A 475 17.33 -4.62 2.02
CA VAL A 475 16.89 -4.50 3.42
C VAL A 475 16.29 -3.12 3.71
N THR A 476 16.93 -2.03 3.24
CA THR A 476 16.41 -0.67 3.41
C THR A 476 15.02 -0.55 2.81
N LEU A 477 14.84 -1.08 1.62
CA LEU A 477 13.56 -1.02 0.91
C LEU A 477 12.45 -1.77 1.66
N ILE A 478 12.75 -3.01 2.11
CA ILE A 478 11.81 -3.81 2.89
C ILE A 478 11.46 -3.11 4.20
N ALA A 479 12.46 -2.62 4.92
CA ALA A 479 12.26 -1.93 6.18
C ALA A 479 11.46 -0.61 6.01
N THR A 480 11.71 0.15 4.92
CA THR A 480 10.95 1.36 4.57
C THR A 480 9.47 1.05 4.40
N VAL A 481 9.17 0.00 3.62
CA VAL A 481 7.77 -0.37 3.35
C VAL A 481 7.09 -0.95 4.58
N ALA A 482 7.77 -1.84 5.31
CA ALA A 482 7.21 -2.44 6.52
C ALA A 482 6.90 -1.35 7.57
N THR A 483 7.82 -0.39 7.77
CA THR A 483 7.63 0.72 8.72
C THR A 483 6.57 1.70 8.21
N GLY A 484 6.57 2.03 6.92
CA GLY A 484 5.55 2.89 6.31
C GLY A 484 4.14 2.31 6.43
N ALA A 485 3.98 1.02 6.16
CA ALA A 485 2.71 0.32 6.29
C ALA A 485 2.25 0.22 7.76
N ALA A 486 3.16 -0.05 8.70
CA ALA A 486 2.83 -0.08 10.12
C ALA A 486 2.40 1.32 10.64
N THR A 487 3.12 2.37 10.22
CA THR A 487 2.79 3.77 10.53
C THR A 487 1.44 4.15 9.91
N GLY A 488 1.19 3.81 8.64
CA GLY A 488 -0.09 4.05 7.98
C GLY A 488 -1.25 3.34 8.70
N ARG A 489 -1.07 2.07 9.08
CA ARG A 489 -2.07 1.30 9.83
C ARG A 489 -2.36 1.91 11.21
N ALA A 490 -1.31 2.33 11.94
CA ALA A 490 -1.46 2.98 13.24
C ALA A 490 -2.18 4.33 13.12
N SER A 491 -1.86 5.11 12.08
CA SER A 491 -2.47 6.42 11.82
C SER A 491 -3.95 6.30 11.43
N ILE A 492 -4.28 5.35 10.54
CA ILE A 492 -5.67 5.06 10.15
C ILE A 492 -6.44 4.52 11.36
N GLY A 493 -5.83 3.63 12.15
CA GLY A 493 -6.43 3.10 13.37
C GLY A 493 -6.75 4.21 14.38
N LYS A 494 -5.85 5.19 14.56
CA LYS A 494 -6.10 6.35 15.43
C LYS A 494 -7.23 7.23 14.88
N MET A 495 -7.24 7.52 13.60
CA MET A 495 -8.34 8.26 12.96
C MET A 495 -9.67 7.54 13.14
N MET A 496 -9.69 6.21 12.94
CA MET A 496 -10.90 5.40 13.11
C MET A 496 -11.37 5.39 14.57
N ASN A 497 -10.45 5.29 15.54
CA ASN A 497 -10.80 5.34 16.95
C ASN A 497 -11.36 6.71 17.35
N GLY A 498 -10.95 7.80 16.69
CA GLY A 498 -11.53 9.14 16.88
C GLY A 498 -12.95 9.25 16.29
N HIS A 499 -13.17 8.74 15.06
CA HIS A 499 -14.47 8.76 14.40
C HIS A 499 -15.44 7.69 14.95
N PHE A 500 -14.92 6.55 15.42
CA PHE A 500 -15.66 5.44 16.00
C PHE A 500 -15.04 5.09 17.35
N PRO A 501 -15.31 5.91 18.38
CA PRO A 501 -14.66 5.74 19.68
C PRO A 501 -15.03 4.43 20.40
N VAL A 502 -15.97 3.67 19.88
CA VAL A 502 -16.49 2.42 20.46
C VAL A 502 -16.46 1.27 19.45
N ASP A 503 -16.32 0.04 19.93
CA ASP A 503 -16.22 -1.14 19.06
C ASP A 503 -17.54 -1.52 18.40
N ALA A 504 -18.66 -1.34 19.13
CA ALA A 504 -19.99 -1.50 18.59
C ALA A 504 -21.00 -0.57 19.28
N THR A 505 -22.01 -0.20 18.52
CA THR A 505 -23.14 0.58 19.00
C THR A 505 -24.41 -0.24 18.82
N VAL A 506 -25.19 -0.37 19.86
CA VAL A 506 -26.49 -1.02 19.84
C VAL A 506 -27.57 0.03 19.97
N ARG A 507 -28.42 0.17 18.95
CA ARG A 507 -29.54 1.14 18.94
C ARG A 507 -30.87 0.43 19.01
N ALA A 508 -31.79 0.97 19.79
CA ALA A 508 -33.16 0.51 19.84
C ALA A 508 -34.11 1.57 19.27
N GLN A 509 -35.21 1.15 18.63
CA GLN A 509 -36.26 2.04 18.14
C GLN A 509 -37.09 2.65 19.29
N GLY A 510 -36.95 2.13 20.49
CA GLY A 510 -37.56 2.60 21.73
C GLY A 510 -36.58 2.60 22.90
N PRO A 511 -37.03 2.86 24.11
CA PRO A 511 -36.20 2.78 25.30
C PRO A 511 -35.59 1.38 25.46
N LEU A 512 -34.28 1.33 25.77
CA LEU A 512 -33.59 0.09 26.11
C LEU A 512 -34.08 -0.42 27.45
N ASP A 513 -34.51 -1.68 27.53
CA ASP A 513 -34.89 -2.32 28.79
C ASP A 513 -33.65 -2.90 29.51
N SER A 514 -33.84 -3.29 30.76
CA SER A 514 -32.76 -3.84 31.58
C SER A 514 -32.30 -5.22 31.12
N THR A 515 -33.17 -5.99 30.45
CA THR A 515 -32.85 -7.32 29.91
C THR A 515 -31.94 -7.19 28.71
N THR A 516 -32.23 -6.27 27.79
CA THR A 516 -31.39 -5.98 26.62
C THR A 516 -29.98 -5.57 27.04
N ILE A 517 -29.85 -4.68 28.04
CA ILE A 517 -28.55 -4.24 28.55
C ILE A 517 -27.81 -5.39 29.22
N HIS A 518 -28.51 -6.24 29.95
CA HIS A 518 -27.92 -7.40 30.63
C HIS A 518 -27.41 -8.44 29.64
N ASP A 519 -28.19 -8.74 28.63
CA ASP A 519 -27.82 -9.71 27.60
C ASP A 519 -26.66 -9.20 26.73
N ALA A 520 -26.58 -7.90 26.45
CA ALA A 520 -25.43 -7.30 25.82
C ALA A 520 -24.15 -7.46 26.65
N LYS A 521 -24.23 -7.23 27.97
CA LYS A 521 -23.09 -7.40 28.89
C LYS A 521 -22.60 -8.85 28.99
N LYS A 522 -23.49 -9.83 28.80
CA LYS A 522 -23.18 -11.27 28.86
C LYS A 522 -22.72 -11.85 27.53
N SER A 523 -22.83 -11.08 26.45
CA SER A 523 -22.42 -11.57 25.13
C SER A 523 -20.93 -11.88 25.10
N ASP A 524 -20.57 -12.99 24.45
CA ASP A 524 -19.18 -13.45 24.35
C ASP A 524 -18.30 -12.41 23.64
N GLY A 525 -17.15 -12.10 24.24
CA GLY A 525 -16.22 -11.09 23.77
C GLY A 525 -16.53 -9.66 24.19
N VAL A 526 -17.63 -9.36 24.89
CA VAL A 526 -17.95 -8.04 25.44
C VAL A 526 -17.20 -7.82 26.74
N SER A 527 -16.55 -6.68 26.89
CA SER A 527 -15.84 -6.24 28.11
C SER A 527 -16.69 -5.29 28.92
N GLN A 528 -17.19 -4.21 28.30
CA GLN A 528 -17.92 -3.14 28.97
C GLN A 528 -19.06 -2.63 28.07
N VAL A 529 -20.12 -2.10 28.71
CA VAL A 529 -21.28 -1.50 28.05
C VAL A 529 -21.63 -0.19 28.75
N ALA A 530 -21.76 0.89 28.00
CA ALA A 530 -22.26 2.18 28.46
C ALA A 530 -23.59 2.49 27.78
N THR A 531 -24.55 3.02 28.52
CA THR A 531 -25.85 3.47 27.96
C THR A 531 -25.78 4.94 27.58
N VAL A 532 -26.42 5.30 26.46
CA VAL A 532 -26.48 6.66 25.95
C VAL A 532 -27.93 7.08 25.77
N THR A 533 -28.24 8.27 26.25
CA THR A 533 -29.55 8.93 26.12
C THR A 533 -29.35 10.17 25.25
N THR A 534 -29.83 10.12 24.00
CA THR A 534 -29.70 11.23 23.06
C THR A 534 -30.94 12.11 23.11
N VAL A 535 -30.77 13.40 23.28
CA VAL A 535 -31.84 14.43 23.28
C VAL A 535 -31.42 15.59 22.38
N SER A 536 -32.38 16.17 21.66
CA SER A 536 -32.13 17.39 20.90
C SER A 536 -32.21 18.60 21.81
N GLY A 537 -31.19 19.44 21.79
CA GLY A 537 -31.12 20.67 22.56
C GLY A 537 -30.70 21.87 21.72
N THR A 538 -30.81 23.06 22.28
CA THR A 538 -30.24 24.28 21.72
C THR A 538 -29.09 24.73 22.60
N VAL A 539 -27.97 25.03 22.00
CA VAL A 539 -26.78 25.54 22.69
C VAL A 539 -26.57 26.99 22.30
N GLU A 540 -26.47 27.83 23.29
CA GLU A 540 -26.12 29.25 23.12
C GLU A 540 -24.67 29.47 23.52
N ALA A 541 -23.88 29.95 22.58
CA ALA A 541 -22.48 30.31 22.77
C ALA A 541 -22.17 31.58 22.00
N GLY A 542 -21.58 32.60 22.65
CA GLY A 542 -21.20 33.86 21.98
C GLY A 542 -22.35 34.60 21.30
N GLY A 543 -23.63 34.41 21.76
CA GLY A 543 -24.81 35.06 21.22
C GLY A 543 -25.42 34.33 20.00
N THR A 544 -24.90 33.14 19.62
CA THR A 544 -25.45 32.31 18.55
C THR A 544 -26.10 31.07 19.15
N ALA A 545 -27.37 30.80 18.76
CA ALA A 545 -28.11 29.62 19.16
C ALA A 545 -28.03 28.53 18.09
N THR A 546 -27.45 27.39 18.39
CA THR A 546 -27.28 26.24 17.48
C THR A 546 -28.03 25.01 18.02
N LYS A 547 -28.81 24.35 17.17
CA LYS A 547 -29.41 23.05 17.53
C LYS A 547 -28.37 21.95 17.42
N VAL A 548 -28.23 21.20 18.53
CA VAL A 548 -27.28 20.09 18.61
C VAL A 548 -27.91 18.89 19.32
N ALA A 549 -27.41 17.70 19.00
CA ALA A 549 -27.70 16.50 19.79
C ALA A 549 -26.86 16.51 21.05
N VAL A 550 -27.50 16.30 22.21
CA VAL A 550 -26.83 16.15 23.50
C VAL A 550 -26.96 14.71 23.95
N GLN A 551 -25.83 14.04 24.10
CA GLN A 551 -25.73 12.63 24.49
C GLN A 551 -25.41 12.52 25.98
N GLY A 552 -26.37 12.04 26.79
CA GLY A 552 -26.18 11.73 28.20
C GLY A 552 -25.60 10.32 28.37
N VAL A 553 -24.35 10.22 28.78
CA VAL A 553 -23.66 8.93 28.89
C VAL A 553 -23.62 8.40 30.33
N SER A 554 -23.68 7.08 30.48
CA SER A 554 -23.58 6.43 31.80
C SER A 554 -22.13 6.51 32.37
N PRO A 555 -21.93 6.31 33.71
CA PRO A 555 -20.62 6.38 34.35
C PRO A 555 -19.57 5.39 33.81
N GLU A 556 -20.03 4.34 33.12
CA GLU A 556 -19.15 3.35 32.46
C GLU A 556 -18.53 3.84 31.16
N PHE A 557 -19.00 4.95 30.59
CA PHE A 557 -18.59 5.48 29.28
C PHE A 557 -17.06 5.63 29.14
N PRO A 558 -16.29 6.19 30.10
CA PRO A 558 -14.84 6.30 30.01
C PRO A 558 -14.11 4.95 29.83
N LYS A 559 -14.74 3.85 30.30
CA LYS A 559 -14.18 2.48 30.17
C LYS A 559 -14.54 1.83 28.83
N VAL A 560 -15.54 2.37 28.12
CA VAL A 560 -16.04 1.83 26.86
C VAL A 560 -15.33 2.47 25.68
N VAL A 561 -15.02 3.76 25.75
CA VAL A 561 -14.33 4.47 24.66
C VAL A 561 -12.87 3.99 24.51
N ARG A 562 -12.42 3.86 23.27
CA ARG A 562 -11.04 3.51 22.92
C ARG A 562 -10.10 4.71 23.01
N ASP A 563 -10.61 5.90 22.75
CA ASP A 563 -9.90 7.17 22.92
C ASP A 563 -10.28 7.78 24.27
N GLU A 564 -9.39 7.67 25.25
CA GLU A 564 -9.62 8.20 26.60
C GLU A 564 -9.88 9.72 26.61
N SER A 565 -9.33 10.45 25.61
CA SER A 565 -9.54 11.90 25.49
C SER A 565 -10.99 12.27 25.18
N ALA A 566 -11.79 11.36 24.60
CA ALA A 566 -13.22 11.57 24.36
C ALA A 566 -14.06 11.65 25.64
N ALA A 567 -13.52 11.22 26.77
CA ALA A 567 -14.15 11.28 28.08
C ALA A 567 -13.36 12.11 29.10
N GLU A 568 -12.24 12.70 28.69
CA GLU A 568 -11.37 13.47 29.58
C GLU A 568 -12.07 14.74 30.08
N GLY A 569 -12.08 14.92 31.38
CA GLY A 569 -12.71 16.08 32.02
C GLY A 569 -14.25 16.08 32.03
N LEU A 570 -14.92 14.99 31.55
CA LEU A 570 -16.37 14.90 31.56
C LEU A 570 -16.92 14.78 33.00
N ASP A 571 -17.65 15.81 33.45
CA ASP A 571 -18.34 15.84 34.72
C ASP A 571 -19.68 16.61 34.65
N ASP A 572 -20.36 16.85 35.77
CA ASP A 572 -21.65 17.56 35.80
C ASP A 572 -21.57 19.05 35.43
N ASN A 573 -20.37 19.63 35.30
CA ASN A 573 -20.13 21.03 34.96
C ASN A 573 -19.50 21.19 33.56
N HIS A 574 -19.03 20.10 32.95
CA HIS A 574 -18.35 20.11 31.68
C HIS A 574 -19.04 19.22 30.65
N VAL A 575 -18.98 19.63 29.42
CA VAL A 575 -19.41 18.83 28.26
C VAL A 575 -18.27 18.70 27.28
N VAL A 576 -18.19 17.56 26.62
CA VAL A 576 -17.16 17.25 25.62
C VAL A 576 -17.78 17.32 24.23
N GLY A 577 -17.13 17.98 23.27
CA GLY A 577 -17.56 18.04 21.87
C GLY A 577 -16.96 19.22 21.14
N ALA A 578 -17.37 19.46 19.88
CA ALA A 578 -16.91 20.58 19.08
C ALA A 578 -18.09 21.37 18.52
N LEU A 579 -18.08 22.67 18.74
CA LEU A 579 -19.08 23.60 18.21
C LEU A 579 -18.40 24.60 17.28
N PRO A 580 -19.03 24.94 16.13
CA PRO A 580 -18.48 25.91 15.18
C PRO A 580 -18.22 27.27 15.83
N GLY A 581 -16.99 27.77 15.74
CA GLY A 581 -16.61 29.07 16.23
C GLY A 581 -16.51 29.22 17.77
N VAL A 582 -16.66 28.14 18.56
CA VAL A 582 -16.56 28.16 20.02
C VAL A 582 -15.19 27.60 20.45
N ALA A 583 -14.46 28.38 21.26
CA ALA A 583 -13.15 27.98 21.75
C ALA A 583 -13.25 27.00 22.93
N ASP A 584 -12.17 26.22 23.14
CA ASP A 584 -12.04 25.36 24.31
C ASP A 584 -12.11 26.16 25.61
N GLY A 585 -12.72 25.58 26.66
CA GLY A 585 -12.95 26.23 27.94
C GLY A 585 -14.07 27.29 27.96
N SER A 586 -14.79 27.49 26.83
CA SER A 586 -15.90 28.46 26.78
C SER A 586 -17.09 27.99 27.57
N LYS A 587 -17.76 28.95 28.28
CA LYS A 587 -19.04 28.70 28.94
C LYS A 587 -20.16 28.72 27.90
N ILE A 588 -20.96 27.70 27.89
CA ILE A 588 -22.12 27.52 27.00
C ILE A 588 -23.39 27.28 27.81
N THR A 589 -24.53 27.72 27.31
CA THR A 589 -25.84 27.43 27.87
C THR A 589 -26.55 26.38 27.05
N VAL A 590 -26.80 25.23 27.61
CA VAL A 590 -27.52 24.13 26.98
C VAL A 590 -28.98 24.17 27.42
N THR A 591 -29.90 24.29 26.48
CA THR A 591 -31.36 24.32 26.72
C THR A 591 -32.01 23.07 26.11
N ILE A 592 -32.68 22.27 26.98
CA ILE A 592 -33.42 21.09 26.56
C ILE A 592 -34.85 21.16 27.18
N HIS A 593 -35.89 21.11 26.38
CA HIS A 593 -37.29 21.20 26.78
C HIS A 593 -37.58 22.42 27.69
N GLY A 594 -36.94 23.56 27.42
CA GLY A 594 -37.12 24.81 28.20
C GLY A 594 -36.35 24.87 29.51
N LYS A 595 -35.63 23.82 29.90
CA LYS A 595 -34.70 23.83 31.03
C LYS A 595 -33.29 24.13 30.57
N THR A 596 -32.55 24.92 31.33
CA THR A 596 -31.20 25.38 30.99
C THR A 596 -30.14 24.84 31.95
N ALA A 597 -28.95 24.59 31.47
CA ALA A 597 -27.75 24.32 32.26
C ALA A 597 -26.56 25.11 31.67
N ASN A 598 -25.79 25.74 32.56
CA ASN A 598 -24.55 26.41 32.20
C ASN A 598 -23.39 25.44 32.38
N LEU A 599 -22.70 25.12 31.28
CA LEU A 599 -21.64 24.11 31.23
C LEU A 599 -20.39 24.72 30.57
N THR A 600 -19.23 24.13 30.84
CA THR A 600 -17.99 24.51 30.17
C THR A 600 -17.69 23.50 29.07
N LEU A 601 -17.41 24.00 27.87
CA LEU A 601 -17.09 23.15 26.72
C LEU A 601 -15.62 22.68 26.77
N ILE A 602 -15.41 21.38 26.74
CA ILE A 602 -14.12 20.78 26.49
C ILE A 602 -14.13 20.38 25.01
N ARG A 603 -13.26 21.00 24.21
CA ARG A 603 -13.26 20.79 22.77
C ARG A 603 -12.60 19.46 22.39
N HIS A 604 -13.39 18.52 21.89
CA HIS A 604 -12.95 17.23 21.36
C HIS A 604 -13.85 16.79 20.20
N GLY A 605 -13.27 16.08 19.21
CA GLY A 605 -14.02 15.58 18.04
C GLY A 605 -14.17 16.62 16.91
N GLU A 606 -15.01 16.27 15.91
CA GLU A 606 -15.30 17.13 14.76
C GLU A 606 -16.51 18.04 15.01
N GLU A 607 -16.53 19.18 14.32
CA GLU A 607 -17.67 20.10 14.38
C GLU A 607 -18.94 19.41 13.85
N ASN A 608 -20.05 19.51 14.60
CA ASN A 608 -21.39 18.94 14.33
C ASN A 608 -21.62 17.47 14.77
N GLU A 609 -20.72 16.83 15.48
CA GLU A 609 -20.97 15.48 16.05
C GLU A 609 -21.88 15.48 17.30
N GLY A 610 -22.25 16.65 17.81
CA GLY A 610 -23.04 16.80 19.02
C GLY A 610 -22.20 17.02 20.27
N LEU A 611 -22.86 17.05 21.45
CA LEU A 611 -22.22 17.22 22.74
C LEU A 611 -22.42 15.99 23.63
N ILE A 612 -21.36 15.57 24.29
CA ILE A 612 -21.37 14.49 25.27
C ILE A 612 -21.44 15.12 26.68
N ALA A 613 -22.47 14.78 27.44
CA ALA A 613 -22.68 15.19 28.79
C ALA A 613 -22.84 13.99 29.72
N THR A 614 -22.74 14.17 31.04
CA THR A 614 -23.08 13.09 31.97
C THR A 614 -24.56 12.78 31.91
N ARG A 615 -24.93 11.56 32.22
CA ARG A 615 -26.34 11.15 32.37
C ARG A 615 -27.09 11.99 33.39
N SER A 616 -26.40 12.44 34.47
CA SER A 616 -26.92 13.32 35.51
C SER A 616 -27.43 14.64 34.94
N VAL A 617 -26.63 15.30 34.11
CA VAL A 617 -26.98 16.57 33.43
C VAL A 617 -28.18 16.39 32.52
N VAL A 618 -28.16 15.37 31.65
CA VAL A 618 -29.27 15.13 30.73
C VAL A 618 -30.55 14.76 31.49
N THR A 619 -30.50 13.96 32.56
CA THR A 619 -31.67 13.63 33.38
C THR A 619 -32.26 14.85 34.08
N LYS A 620 -31.43 15.81 34.55
CA LYS A 620 -31.91 17.08 35.16
C LYS A 620 -32.68 17.91 34.10
N LEU A 621 -32.21 17.96 32.88
CA LEU A 621 -32.81 18.74 31.80
C LEU A 621 -34.00 18.05 31.16
N ALA A 622 -33.96 16.71 31.00
CA ALA A 622 -34.98 15.86 30.38
C ALA A 622 -35.29 14.64 31.27
N PRO A 623 -36.09 14.74 32.34
CA PRO A 623 -36.32 13.65 33.30
C PRO A 623 -37.00 12.42 32.71
N HIS A 624 -37.72 12.56 31.58
CA HIS A 624 -38.44 11.47 30.95
C HIS A 624 -37.62 10.79 29.86
N ALA A 625 -36.45 11.33 29.49
CA ALA A 625 -35.61 10.73 28.50
C ALA A 625 -35.01 9.41 29.03
N ARG A 626 -35.09 8.36 28.21
CA ARG A 626 -34.56 7.05 28.54
C ARG A 626 -33.47 6.67 27.50
N PRO A 627 -32.52 5.83 27.88
CA PRO A 627 -31.49 5.40 26.95
C PRO A 627 -32.13 4.63 25.78
N THR A 628 -31.76 5.02 24.56
CA THR A 628 -32.14 4.37 23.30
C THR A 628 -30.94 3.73 22.61
N GLU A 629 -29.76 3.99 23.12
CA GLU A 629 -28.51 3.50 22.56
C GLU A 629 -27.62 2.96 23.68
N MET A 630 -26.81 1.94 23.38
CA MET A 630 -25.68 1.52 24.21
C MET A 630 -24.45 1.32 23.36
N GLN A 631 -23.33 1.70 23.94
CA GLN A 631 -22.01 1.57 23.36
C GLN A 631 -21.27 0.45 24.03
N VAL A 632 -20.56 -0.34 23.23
CA VAL A 632 -19.97 -1.61 23.66
C VAL A 632 -18.48 -1.60 23.37
N ARG A 633 -17.68 -2.03 24.35
CA ARG A 633 -16.26 -2.33 24.20
C ARG A 633 -16.04 -3.84 24.23
N TYR A 634 -15.28 -4.34 23.26
CA TYR A 634 -14.85 -5.74 23.26
C TYR A 634 -13.59 -5.95 24.10
N GLN A 635 -13.35 -7.17 24.52
CA GLN A 635 -12.13 -7.56 25.23
C GLN A 635 -10.92 -7.42 24.29
N ASP A 636 -9.81 -6.91 24.83
CA ASP A 636 -8.59 -6.73 24.06
C ASP A 636 -8.05 -8.09 23.56
N GLY A 637 -7.70 -8.15 22.28
CA GLY A 637 -7.24 -9.38 21.62
C GLY A 637 -8.33 -10.31 21.10
N THR A 638 -9.61 -9.99 21.33
CA THR A 638 -10.73 -10.76 20.76
C THR A 638 -10.90 -10.42 19.27
N ASP A 639 -11.31 -11.43 18.50
CA ASP A 639 -11.73 -11.24 17.10
C ASP A 639 -13.04 -10.42 17.09
N HIS A 640 -12.95 -9.15 16.69
CA HIS A 640 -14.06 -8.22 16.68
C HIS A 640 -15.24 -8.70 15.84
N ALA A 641 -14.99 -9.40 14.73
CA ALA A 641 -16.06 -9.94 13.88
C ALA A 641 -16.86 -11.03 14.62
N LYS A 642 -16.18 -11.92 15.35
CA LYS A 642 -16.84 -12.97 16.16
C LYS A 642 -17.59 -12.35 17.34
N ALA A 643 -16.99 -11.36 18.01
CA ALA A 643 -17.65 -10.66 19.12
C ALA A 643 -18.90 -9.91 18.63
N THR A 644 -18.83 -9.24 17.46
CA THR A 644 -19.99 -8.60 16.84
C THR A 644 -21.08 -9.61 16.49
N GLN A 645 -20.70 -10.75 15.95
CA GLN A 645 -21.67 -11.81 15.63
C GLN A 645 -22.34 -12.38 16.87
N ALA A 646 -21.59 -12.59 17.95
CA ALA A 646 -22.13 -13.05 19.24
C ALA A 646 -23.10 -12.00 19.84
N LEU A 647 -22.70 -10.72 19.86
CA LEU A 647 -23.53 -9.61 20.32
C LEU A 647 -24.82 -9.49 19.48
N SER A 648 -24.71 -9.54 18.16
CA SER A 648 -25.87 -9.48 17.25
C SER A 648 -26.83 -10.63 17.45
N LYS A 649 -26.31 -11.85 17.65
CA LYS A 649 -27.13 -13.02 17.97
C LYS A 649 -27.87 -12.85 19.29
N SER A 650 -27.22 -12.32 20.31
CA SER A 650 -27.86 -12.00 21.59
C SER A 650 -28.96 -10.94 21.45
N MET A 651 -28.68 -9.88 20.67
CA MET A 651 -29.61 -8.77 20.43
C MET A 651 -30.78 -9.14 19.50
N SER A 652 -30.64 -10.16 18.66
CA SER A 652 -31.73 -10.62 17.77
C SER A 652 -32.97 -11.14 18.51
N ALA A 653 -32.85 -11.49 19.80
CA ALA A 653 -33.95 -11.83 20.66
C ALA A 653 -34.83 -10.62 21.06
N HIS A 654 -34.31 -9.38 20.87
CA HIS A 654 -34.96 -8.15 21.25
C HIS A 654 -35.48 -7.40 20.02
N SER A 655 -36.82 -7.22 19.91
CA SER A 655 -37.42 -6.55 18.75
C SER A 655 -37.02 -5.09 18.64
N GLY A 656 -36.67 -4.62 17.43
CA GLY A 656 -36.32 -3.22 17.16
C GLY A 656 -34.93 -2.80 17.65
N VAL A 657 -34.08 -3.76 18.01
CA VAL A 657 -32.69 -3.52 18.39
C VAL A 657 -31.78 -3.83 17.22
N THR A 658 -30.83 -2.94 16.94
CA THR A 658 -29.83 -3.07 15.87
C THR A 658 -28.42 -2.93 16.45
N VAL A 659 -27.48 -3.74 15.96
CA VAL A 659 -26.07 -3.67 16.31
C VAL A 659 -25.30 -3.14 15.11
N THR A 660 -24.58 -2.05 15.31
CA THR A 660 -23.64 -1.48 14.32
C THR A 660 -22.23 -1.60 14.87
N SER A 661 -21.32 -2.15 14.09
CA SER A 661 -19.92 -2.32 14.49
C SER A 661 -18.98 -1.56 13.56
N SER A 662 -17.96 -0.94 14.14
CA SER A 662 -16.83 -0.39 13.39
C SER A 662 -15.90 -1.49 12.83
N ALA A 663 -16.06 -2.73 13.34
CA ALA A 663 -15.22 -3.86 12.94
C ALA A 663 -15.32 -4.19 11.45
N ASP A 664 -16.50 -4.11 10.83
CA ASP A 664 -16.67 -4.40 9.40
C ASP A 664 -15.90 -3.43 8.53
N GLN A 665 -15.84 -2.16 8.91
CA GLN A 665 -15.10 -1.14 8.20
C GLN A 665 -13.59 -1.27 8.39
N GLN A 666 -13.15 -1.62 9.61
CA GLN A 666 -11.75 -1.95 9.91
C GLN A 666 -11.28 -3.17 9.10
N VAL A 667 -12.07 -4.24 9.04
CA VAL A 667 -11.76 -5.44 8.24
C VAL A 667 -11.57 -5.11 6.76
N GLN A 668 -12.40 -4.24 6.20
CA GLN A 668 -12.26 -3.79 4.80
C GLN A 668 -10.94 -3.03 4.58
N ILE A 669 -10.62 -2.09 5.47
CA ILE A 669 -9.37 -1.31 5.41
C ILE A 669 -8.16 -2.23 5.60
N ASP A 670 -8.19 -3.11 6.59
CA ASP A 670 -7.11 -4.07 6.82
C ASP A 670 -6.91 -5.01 5.63
N LYS A 671 -7.97 -5.41 4.96
CA LYS A 671 -7.90 -6.22 3.74
C LYS A 671 -7.20 -5.46 2.61
N ILE A 672 -7.50 -4.18 2.42
CA ILE A 672 -6.83 -3.32 1.44
C ILE A 672 -5.35 -3.19 1.77
N ILE A 673 -5.02 -2.87 3.04
CA ILE A 673 -3.63 -2.71 3.50
C ILE A 673 -2.86 -4.03 3.36
N ASN A 674 -3.44 -5.16 3.77
CA ASN A 674 -2.81 -6.47 3.66
C ASN A 674 -2.59 -6.88 2.19
N THR A 675 -3.52 -6.53 1.31
CA THR A 675 -3.39 -6.74 -0.14
C THR A 675 -2.21 -5.94 -0.70
N MET A 676 -2.12 -4.65 -0.36
CA MET A 676 -1.00 -3.79 -0.75
C MET A 676 0.34 -4.29 -0.20
N LEU A 677 0.37 -4.70 1.07
CA LEU A 677 1.56 -5.31 1.69
C LEU A 677 1.96 -6.61 0.99
N GLY A 678 1.00 -7.47 0.66
CA GLY A 678 1.24 -8.70 -0.07
C GLY A 678 1.90 -8.48 -1.43
N MET A 679 1.43 -7.48 -2.19
CA MET A 679 2.05 -7.09 -3.47
C MET A 679 3.50 -6.65 -3.28
N VAL A 680 3.74 -5.79 -2.30
CA VAL A 680 5.08 -5.27 -2.02
C VAL A 680 6.01 -6.39 -1.54
N VAL A 681 5.56 -7.26 -0.65
CA VAL A 681 6.33 -8.43 -0.19
C VAL A 681 6.69 -9.34 -1.36
N GLY A 682 5.76 -9.59 -2.28
CA GLY A 682 6.03 -10.36 -3.50
C GLY A 682 7.16 -9.75 -4.35
N LEU A 683 7.14 -8.44 -4.56
CA LEU A 683 8.21 -7.73 -5.28
C LEU A 683 9.53 -7.74 -4.51
N LEU A 684 9.48 -7.68 -3.18
CA LEU A 684 10.68 -7.70 -2.33
C LEU A 684 11.41 -9.04 -2.34
N VAL A 685 10.70 -10.15 -2.46
CA VAL A 685 11.32 -11.49 -2.63
C VAL A 685 12.27 -11.48 -3.83
N ILE A 686 11.87 -10.87 -4.94
CA ILE A 686 12.72 -10.75 -6.13
C ILE A 686 13.96 -9.91 -5.81
N SER A 687 13.83 -8.80 -5.09
CA SER A 687 14.96 -7.94 -4.69
C SER A 687 15.96 -8.69 -3.81
N VAL A 688 15.50 -9.52 -2.88
CA VAL A 688 16.36 -10.38 -2.04
C VAL A 688 17.11 -11.40 -2.90
N ILE A 689 16.46 -12.00 -3.88
CA ILE A 689 17.10 -12.94 -4.82
C ILE A 689 18.19 -12.23 -5.62
N ILE A 690 17.95 -11.01 -6.12
CA ILE A 690 18.94 -10.20 -6.83
C ILE A 690 20.15 -9.94 -5.92
N ALA A 691 19.90 -9.51 -4.67
CA ALA A 691 20.94 -9.24 -3.70
C ALA A 691 21.78 -10.50 -3.40
N MET A 692 21.14 -11.65 -3.20
CA MET A 692 21.79 -12.93 -2.94
C MET A 692 22.69 -13.37 -4.11
N VAL A 693 22.22 -13.22 -5.36
CA VAL A 693 23.01 -13.49 -6.55
C VAL A 693 24.21 -12.55 -6.65
N GLY A 694 24.02 -11.26 -6.32
CA GLY A 694 25.08 -10.26 -6.26
C GLY A 694 26.18 -10.61 -5.25
N VAL A 695 25.79 -11.00 -4.04
CA VAL A 695 26.71 -11.43 -2.97
C VAL A 695 27.46 -12.71 -3.40
N ALA A 696 26.75 -13.71 -3.90
CA ALA A 696 27.37 -14.98 -4.33
C ALA A 696 28.38 -14.77 -5.46
N ASN A 697 28.06 -13.89 -6.41
CA ASN A 697 28.94 -13.55 -7.52
C ASN A 697 30.23 -12.84 -7.05
N THR A 698 30.09 -11.89 -6.12
CA THR A 698 31.25 -11.13 -5.58
C THR A 698 32.13 -12.00 -4.70
N LEU A 699 31.55 -12.87 -3.86
CA LEU A 699 32.31 -13.84 -3.09
C LEU A 699 33.01 -14.88 -3.99
N GLY A 700 32.33 -15.30 -5.07
CA GLY A 700 32.93 -16.18 -6.07
C GLY A 700 34.17 -15.58 -6.73
N LEU A 701 34.14 -14.28 -7.05
CA LEU A 701 35.32 -13.58 -7.55
C LEU A 701 36.42 -13.51 -6.47
N SER A 702 36.06 -13.21 -5.23
CA SER A 702 37.03 -13.18 -4.11
C SER A 702 37.81 -14.48 -3.98
N VAL A 703 37.18 -15.64 -4.22
CA VAL A 703 37.85 -16.95 -4.22
C VAL A 703 38.85 -17.04 -5.37
N VAL A 704 38.49 -16.63 -6.57
CA VAL A 704 39.38 -16.70 -7.75
C VAL A 704 40.58 -15.76 -7.61
N GLU A 705 40.37 -14.52 -7.16
CA GLU A 705 41.47 -13.54 -6.97
C GLU A 705 42.42 -13.94 -5.87
N ARG A 706 41.97 -14.71 -4.87
CA ARG A 706 42.73 -15.10 -3.70
C ARG A 706 43.14 -16.58 -3.70
N THR A 707 43.10 -17.23 -4.86
CA THR A 707 43.42 -18.67 -5.00
C THR A 707 44.79 -18.96 -4.40
N ARG A 708 45.79 -18.12 -4.69
CA ARG A 708 47.17 -18.27 -4.18
C ARG A 708 47.24 -18.05 -2.64
N GLU A 709 46.56 -17.02 -2.11
CA GLU A 709 46.52 -16.81 -0.65
C GLU A 709 45.83 -17.98 0.07
N ILE A 710 44.72 -18.47 -0.47
CA ILE A 710 43.99 -19.62 0.08
C ILE A 710 44.87 -20.88 0.00
N GLY A 711 45.58 -21.10 -1.11
CA GLY A 711 46.54 -22.19 -1.28
C GLY A 711 47.63 -22.13 -0.25
N LEU A 712 48.22 -20.96 -0.01
CA LEU A 712 49.24 -20.74 1.02
C LEU A 712 48.74 -21.01 2.43
N LEU A 713 47.56 -20.45 2.78
CA LEU A 713 46.90 -20.67 4.10
C LEU A 713 46.63 -22.16 4.32
N ARG A 714 46.23 -22.89 3.29
CA ARG A 714 46.04 -24.35 3.35
C ARG A 714 47.35 -25.11 3.47
N ALA A 715 48.40 -24.66 2.80
CA ALA A 715 49.74 -25.25 2.96
C ALA A 715 50.28 -25.01 4.37
N LEU A 716 49.93 -23.87 5.02
CA LEU A 716 50.26 -23.54 6.40
C LEU A 716 49.38 -24.27 7.43
N GLY A 717 48.47 -25.18 7.00
CA GLY A 717 47.67 -26.01 7.89
C GLY A 717 46.21 -25.63 8.07
N LEU A 718 45.68 -24.63 7.37
CA LEU A 718 44.23 -24.35 7.41
C LEU A 718 43.43 -25.50 6.80
N THR A 719 42.46 -26.02 7.56
CA THR A 719 41.57 -27.09 7.10
C THR A 719 40.51 -26.55 6.12
N ARG A 720 39.94 -27.45 5.31
CA ARG A 720 38.80 -27.12 4.42
C ARG A 720 37.61 -26.55 5.20
N ALA A 721 37.36 -27.03 6.41
CA ALA A 721 36.29 -26.54 7.28
C ALA A 721 36.56 -25.10 7.74
N GLN A 722 37.80 -24.76 8.09
CA GLN A 722 38.19 -23.42 8.49
C GLN A 722 38.11 -22.42 7.33
N VAL A 723 38.50 -22.80 6.10
CA VAL A 723 38.30 -21.95 4.89
C VAL A 723 36.83 -21.69 4.65
N ARG A 724 35.95 -22.71 4.73
CA ARG A 724 34.49 -22.50 4.61
C ARG A 724 33.96 -21.59 5.69
N SER A 725 34.38 -21.78 6.93
CA SER A 725 34.02 -20.95 8.08
C SER A 725 34.48 -19.50 7.91
N MET A 726 35.64 -19.24 7.37
CA MET A 726 36.15 -17.91 7.06
C MET A 726 35.22 -17.17 6.08
N PHE A 727 34.88 -17.80 4.94
CA PHE A 727 33.94 -17.19 3.98
C PHE A 727 32.53 -17.03 4.56
N GLY A 728 32.05 -18.00 5.37
CA GLY A 728 30.76 -17.89 6.06
C GLY A 728 30.75 -16.73 7.06
N LYS A 729 31.79 -16.53 7.86
CA LYS A 729 31.90 -15.42 8.80
C LYS A 729 32.04 -14.06 8.09
N GLU A 730 32.81 -14.00 7.00
CA GLU A 730 32.88 -12.79 6.13
C GLU A 730 31.49 -12.40 5.61
N ALA A 731 30.73 -13.35 5.07
CA ALA A 731 29.38 -13.13 4.59
C ALA A 731 28.40 -12.72 5.70
N LEU A 732 28.45 -13.39 6.88
CA LEU A 732 27.64 -13.03 8.04
C LEU A 732 27.91 -11.61 8.54
N MET A 733 29.18 -11.21 8.59
CA MET A 733 29.56 -9.87 9.01
C MET A 733 29.04 -8.82 8.01
N LEU A 734 29.23 -9.05 6.70
CA LEU A 734 28.77 -8.15 5.65
C LEU A 734 27.25 -8.02 5.63
N SER A 735 26.54 -9.15 5.72
CA SER A 735 25.08 -9.16 5.75
C SER A 735 24.55 -8.53 7.04
N GLY A 736 25.18 -8.76 8.18
CA GLY A 736 24.81 -8.15 9.46
C GLY A 736 24.94 -6.63 9.43
N ILE A 737 26.08 -6.11 8.95
CA ILE A 737 26.30 -4.65 8.80
C ILE A 737 25.29 -4.03 7.82
N ALA A 738 25.11 -4.68 6.65
CA ALA A 738 24.15 -4.20 5.66
C ALA A 738 22.72 -4.19 6.20
N THR A 739 22.35 -5.21 6.96
CA THR A 739 21.03 -5.32 7.60
C THR A 739 20.83 -4.25 8.66
N LEU A 740 21.79 -4.03 9.54
CA LEU A 740 21.72 -2.99 10.57
C LEU A 740 21.54 -1.60 9.95
N LEU A 741 22.38 -1.24 8.98
CA LEU A 741 22.28 0.02 8.27
C LEU A 741 20.97 0.12 7.49
N GLY A 742 20.56 -0.97 6.84
CA GLY A 742 19.34 -1.02 6.05
C GLY A 742 18.08 -0.82 6.88
N ILE A 743 17.98 -1.46 8.04
CA ILE A 743 16.85 -1.29 8.96
C ILE A 743 16.80 0.14 9.51
N THR A 744 17.94 0.67 9.95
CA THR A 744 18.01 2.04 10.50
C THR A 744 17.54 3.08 9.48
N LEU A 745 18.03 2.99 8.24
CA LEU A 745 17.59 3.87 7.14
C LEU A 745 16.13 3.64 6.76
N GLY A 746 15.73 2.36 6.72
CA GLY A 746 14.37 1.99 6.36
C GLY A 746 13.33 2.50 7.34
N ILE A 747 13.60 2.46 8.64
CA ILE A 747 12.74 3.07 9.66
C ILE A 747 12.60 4.58 9.40
N GLY A 748 13.72 5.29 9.21
CA GLY A 748 13.70 6.72 8.95
C GLY A 748 12.91 7.10 7.69
N TYR A 749 13.17 6.42 6.56
CA TYR A 749 12.45 6.66 5.31
C TYR A 749 10.97 6.23 5.37
N GLY A 750 10.66 5.16 6.10
CA GLY A 750 9.29 4.68 6.27
C GLY A 750 8.42 5.66 7.04
N ILE A 751 8.91 6.18 8.16
CA ILE A 751 8.21 7.20 8.95
C ILE A 751 8.05 8.49 8.14
N ALA A 752 9.15 9.00 7.55
CA ALA A 752 9.13 10.24 6.79
C ALA A 752 8.24 10.14 5.53
N GLY A 753 8.26 8.99 4.83
CA GLY A 753 7.38 8.74 3.70
C GLY A 753 5.90 8.71 4.09
N SER A 754 5.58 8.14 5.26
CA SER A 754 4.21 8.14 5.80
C SER A 754 3.76 9.56 6.15
N HIS A 755 4.62 10.39 6.73
CA HIS A 755 4.32 11.81 6.95
C HIS A 755 4.04 12.54 5.64
N ALA A 756 4.87 12.38 4.63
CA ALA A 756 4.66 13.00 3.32
C ALA A 756 3.35 12.58 2.63
N LEU A 757 2.88 11.34 2.91
CA LEU A 757 1.66 10.80 2.30
C LEU A 757 0.39 11.17 3.06
N PHE A 758 0.43 11.15 4.40
CA PHE A 758 -0.77 11.19 5.24
C PHE A 758 -0.93 12.49 6.05
N SER A 759 0.10 13.34 6.19
CA SER A 759 0.05 14.53 7.07
C SER A 759 -1.03 15.54 6.68
N SER A 760 -1.46 15.57 5.42
CA SER A 760 -2.55 16.43 4.95
C SER A 760 -3.96 15.86 5.20
N LEU A 761 -4.05 14.58 5.53
CA LEU A 761 -5.33 13.87 5.69
C LEU A 761 -5.60 13.47 7.13
N LEU A 762 -4.54 13.16 7.90
CA LEU A 762 -4.67 12.64 9.27
C LEU A 762 -3.40 12.89 10.11
N THR A 763 -3.54 12.80 11.43
CA THR A 763 -2.40 12.85 12.35
C THR A 763 -1.59 11.57 12.23
N VAL A 764 -0.33 11.70 11.79
CA VAL A 764 0.55 10.54 11.57
C VAL A 764 1.10 10.04 12.90
N GLN A 765 0.82 8.77 13.21
CA GLN A 765 1.36 8.08 14.38
C GLN A 765 2.48 7.13 13.95
N ALA A 766 3.74 7.48 14.28
CA ALA A 766 4.88 6.64 13.95
C ALA A 766 4.79 5.30 14.68
N SER A 767 4.89 4.20 13.92
CA SER A 767 4.87 2.84 14.44
C SER A 767 5.97 2.01 13.77
N VAL A 768 6.77 1.33 14.59
CA VAL A 768 7.87 0.49 14.11
C VAL A 768 7.52 -0.98 14.32
N PRO A 769 7.43 -1.79 13.25
CA PRO A 769 7.03 -3.19 13.34
C PRO A 769 8.24 -4.08 13.71
N TRP A 770 8.67 -4.05 14.98
CA TRP A 770 9.90 -4.72 15.45
C TRP A 770 9.97 -6.20 15.10
N LEU A 771 8.87 -6.95 15.22
CA LEU A 771 8.84 -8.38 14.89
C LEU A 771 9.09 -8.61 13.39
N GLN A 772 8.46 -7.81 12.52
CA GLN A 772 8.67 -7.93 11.06
C GLN A 772 10.10 -7.57 10.68
N LEU A 773 10.66 -6.50 11.27
CA LEU A 773 12.05 -6.09 11.06
C LEU A 773 13.04 -7.13 11.55
N LEU A 774 12.74 -7.82 12.65
CA LEU A 774 13.56 -8.94 13.15
C LEU A 774 13.53 -10.12 12.15
N ILE A 775 12.37 -10.46 11.60
CA ILE A 775 12.25 -11.50 10.57
C ILE A 775 13.07 -11.11 9.33
N VAL A 776 12.94 -9.85 8.89
CA VAL A 776 13.72 -9.31 7.74
C VAL A 776 15.23 -9.42 8.03
N ALA A 777 15.67 -9.05 9.24
CA ALA A 777 17.06 -9.16 9.64
C ALA A 777 17.55 -10.61 9.56
N LEU A 778 16.79 -11.54 10.10
CA LEU A 778 17.12 -12.96 10.12
C LEU A 778 17.20 -13.52 8.69
N VAL A 779 16.20 -13.22 7.85
CA VAL A 779 16.17 -13.64 6.44
C VAL A 779 17.35 -13.06 5.66
N ALA A 780 17.67 -11.77 5.84
CA ALA A 780 18.76 -11.11 5.14
C ALA A 780 20.14 -11.69 5.54
N VAL A 781 20.35 -11.94 6.83
CA VAL A 781 21.59 -12.54 7.34
C VAL A 781 21.72 -13.98 6.85
N LEU A 782 20.65 -14.77 6.88
CA LEU A 782 20.61 -16.12 6.34
C LEU A 782 20.86 -16.16 4.84
N ALA A 783 20.24 -15.24 4.07
CA ALA A 783 20.46 -15.14 2.63
C ALA A 783 21.93 -14.83 2.31
N GLY A 784 22.56 -13.91 3.05
CA GLY A 784 23.98 -13.61 2.93
C GLY A 784 24.86 -14.81 3.23
N TRP A 785 24.55 -15.57 4.28
CA TRP A 785 25.26 -16.79 4.63
C TRP A 785 25.12 -17.88 3.56
N LEU A 786 23.89 -18.13 3.08
CA LEU A 786 23.61 -19.09 2.01
C LEU A 786 24.36 -18.74 0.72
N ALA A 787 24.42 -17.43 0.36
CA ALA A 787 25.17 -16.97 -0.79
C ALA A 787 26.66 -17.30 -0.73
N SER A 788 27.23 -17.46 0.48
CA SER A 788 28.64 -17.83 0.70
C SER A 788 28.92 -19.33 0.55
N VAL A 789 27.91 -20.21 0.58
CA VAL A 789 28.10 -21.67 0.63
C VAL A 789 28.80 -22.19 -0.64
N ILE A 790 28.35 -21.76 -1.81
CA ILE A 790 28.95 -22.20 -3.09
C ILE A 790 30.36 -21.67 -3.26
N PRO A 791 30.66 -20.36 -3.10
CA PRO A 791 32.01 -19.83 -3.15
C PRO A 791 32.94 -20.46 -2.09
N GLY A 792 32.45 -20.60 -0.87
CA GLY A 792 33.20 -21.20 0.23
C GLY A 792 33.63 -22.67 -0.01
N ARG A 793 32.70 -23.45 -0.66
CA ARG A 793 33.01 -24.82 -1.10
C ARG A 793 34.08 -24.83 -2.19
N ARG A 794 34.00 -23.94 -3.16
CA ARG A 794 34.99 -23.80 -4.23
C ARG A 794 36.36 -23.41 -3.69
N GLY A 795 36.42 -22.41 -2.79
CA GLY A 795 37.65 -21.97 -2.15
C GLY A 795 38.30 -23.09 -1.30
N ALA A 796 37.50 -23.87 -0.56
CA ALA A 796 37.97 -24.98 0.27
C ALA A 796 38.54 -26.16 -0.55
N ASN A 797 38.16 -26.30 -1.81
CA ASN A 797 38.61 -27.41 -2.68
C ASN A 797 39.84 -27.04 -3.55
N ILE A 798 40.38 -25.82 -3.41
CA ILE A 798 41.63 -25.43 -4.08
C ILE A 798 42.77 -26.31 -3.55
N GLU A 799 43.50 -26.99 -4.45
CA GLU A 799 44.67 -27.81 -4.10
C GLU A 799 45.88 -26.90 -3.87
N PRO A 800 46.56 -26.98 -2.69
CA PRO A 800 47.67 -26.13 -2.37
C PRO A 800 48.81 -26.20 -3.41
N ALA A 801 49.10 -27.38 -3.93
CA ALA A 801 50.15 -27.57 -4.92
C ALA A 801 49.84 -26.83 -6.24
N VAL A 802 48.61 -26.97 -6.74
CA VAL A 802 48.17 -26.32 -7.98
C VAL A 802 48.11 -24.79 -7.81
N ALA A 803 47.61 -24.31 -6.67
CA ALA A 803 47.51 -22.90 -6.38
C ALA A 803 48.84 -22.15 -6.30
N LEU A 804 49.93 -22.86 -5.97
CA LEU A 804 51.29 -22.29 -5.85
C LEU A 804 52.07 -22.44 -7.17
N THR A 805 51.66 -23.32 -8.09
CA THR A 805 52.35 -23.57 -9.38
C THR A 805 51.70 -22.85 -10.57
N GLU A 806 50.45 -22.37 -10.49
CA GLU A 806 49.83 -21.51 -11.51
C GLU A 806 50.50 -20.13 -11.52
N GLU A 807 51.32 -19.84 -12.55
CA GLU A 807 51.86 -18.52 -12.89
C GLU A 807 50.81 -17.62 -13.55
#